data_67bce1667b7a59a721b676d705b85814
#
_entry.id   67bce1667b7a59a721b676d705b85814
#
_cell.length_a   1.000
_cell.length_b   1.000
_cell.length_c   1.000
_cell.angle_alpha   90.00
_cell.angle_beta   90.00
_cell.angle_gamma   90.00
#
_symmetry.space_group_name_H-M   'P 1'
#
loop_
_entity.id
_entity.type
_entity.pdbx_description
1 polymer ?
#
loop_
_entity_poly.entity_id
_entity_poly.type
_entity_poly.pdbx_seq_one_letter_code
_entity_poly.pdbx_strand_id
1 'polypeptide(L)'
;DHIIGAEPETFEGPSWNAFSDRFIGALDRGLKKQMESTLGDELDREVIPRRSLGLMLERRRAHFLVDMRLMMRRLAHYMAVTVGHRMEWQRLMTRTRCLDTSLKEIFTEGVETPDGSRFGGKGFRSTWQEGVVAVATALNRQPDAPRDARPGQGYDGDLVAPMIRDIGLGLAMGDTPLDVMAANLGKVGSNQNGGWDDAGGRDLHVGAWHVGVLPPTAPLPIASATMTGLAFAAWRQSLERFHVACIGEGASSSGEFWEAMNLAGARGLPITYILQNNQIALDTPPAKQSGVEVWADKANAMGFPAWTIDGSDPAAWHASTAVAREFALEGGGPTLIHVETMRGCGHAHHHDDLYLGNPSGTPAGYVDRDLLDYWAAKDPLPTHRALLVEMGVSEADLELMEAEETAAVEEAQTALNEMEWPEPETVTKGVTSLHDADTHLDHFERYTGQSRPEANDAPLKAGETAWSYAEKGGWTYARAIQQAMADVATMHGDDCVFIGEDMEVAGAFGMNMALKNAGHTDKLIDMPLCEAVIVHAGVGAALSGMKPMVEIQFGGFAALGFNALVNNAAMLRWRWGADCPMTVRIPLGARTRSGPFHANMIESWFANDPGLIVMAPGTPQDAYDLLMEGAQLPDPVLMLEHIGLYGLRGGLTGWGMNINQKVDTQTVNDRIANGERYKVGRAEVIRGGTDLTLITWGAMVHLALQAAENLAEEGIEI
;
A
#
# COMPACT_ATOMS: atom_id res chain seq x y z
N ASP A 1 -35.57 -27.25 -0.09
CA ASP A 1 -35.81 -28.46 -0.88
C ASP A 1 -36.43 -28.21 -2.26
N HIS A 2 -37.05 -27.04 -2.53
CA HIS A 2 -37.54 -26.68 -3.88
C HIS A 2 -36.50 -25.94 -4.74
N ILE A 3 -35.38 -25.55 -4.20
CA ILE A 3 -34.31 -24.78 -4.90
C ILE A 3 -33.28 -25.73 -5.52
N ILE A 4 -33.10 -26.93 -4.97
CA ILE A 4 -32.03 -27.88 -5.36
C ILE A 4 -32.32 -28.61 -6.69
N GLY A 5 -33.53 -28.49 -7.24
CA GLY A 5 -33.92 -29.15 -8.49
C GLY A 5 -34.13 -28.25 -9.71
N ALA A 6 -33.78 -26.97 -9.61
CA ALA A 6 -33.88 -26.04 -10.74
C ALA A 6 -32.62 -26.06 -11.58
N GLU A 7 -32.79 -26.07 -12.90
CA GLU A 7 -31.64 -26.01 -13.83
C GLU A 7 -30.83 -24.69 -13.67
N PRO A 8 -29.49 -24.68 -13.89
CA PRO A 8 -28.64 -23.51 -13.70
C PRO A 8 -29.12 -22.24 -14.39
N GLU A 9 -29.73 -22.36 -15.56
CA GLU A 9 -30.29 -21.24 -16.34
C GLU A 9 -31.39 -20.46 -15.61
N THR A 10 -31.95 -21.01 -14.51
CA THR A 10 -33.02 -20.35 -13.74
C THR A 10 -32.48 -19.45 -12.60
N PHE A 11 -31.21 -19.49 -12.30
CA PHE A 11 -30.59 -18.70 -11.22
C PHE A 11 -29.99 -17.39 -11.68
N GLU A 12 -29.69 -17.25 -12.97
CA GLU A 12 -29.31 -15.98 -13.57
C GLU A 12 -30.50 -15.38 -14.31
N GLY A 13 -30.85 -14.17 -13.96
CA GLY A 13 -31.81 -13.40 -14.71
C GLY A 13 -32.97 -12.81 -13.91
N PRO A 14 -33.93 -12.17 -14.57
CA PRO A 14 -34.99 -11.40 -13.93
C PRO A 14 -35.85 -12.21 -12.95
N SER A 15 -35.95 -13.52 -13.13
CA SER A 15 -36.73 -14.41 -12.24
C SER A 15 -36.10 -14.61 -10.87
N TRP A 16 -34.73 -14.78 -10.82
CA TRP A 16 -34.03 -14.93 -9.55
C TRP A 16 -33.96 -13.61 -8.79
N ASN A 17 -33.65 -12.52 -9.44
CA ASN A 17 -33.61 -11.19 -8.83
C ASN A 17 -35.01 -10.82 -8.31
N ALA A 18 -36.07 -11.07 -9.06
CA ALA A 18 -37.42 -10.83 -8.62
C ALA A 18 -37.85 -11.73 -7.44
N PHE A 19 -37.35 -12.96 -7.36
CA PHE A 19 -37.55 -13.84 -6.19
C PHE A 19 -36.79 -13.30 -4.99
N SER A 20 -35.52 -12.97 -5.13
CA SER A 20 -34.67 -12.41 -4.08
C SER A 20 -35.28 -11.13 -3.49
N ASP A 21 -35.69 -10.20 -4.33
CA ASP A 21 -36.32 -8.95 -3.88
C ASP A 21 -37.64 -9.17 -3.14
N ARG A 22 -38.49 -10.08 -3.62
CA ARG A 22 -39.73 -10.44 -2.93
C ARG A 22 -39.45 -11.10 -1.59
N PHE A 23 -38.47 -12.01 -1.52
CA PHE A 23 -38.09 -12.70 -0.30
C PHE A 23 -37.55 -11.71 0.74
N ILE A 24 -36.59 -10.86 0.35
CA ILE A 24 -35.98 -9.83 1.22
C ILE A 24 -37.05 -8.83 1.67
N GLY A 25 -37.93 -8.37 0.77
CA GLY A 25 -39.04 -7.48 1.12
C GLY A 25 -40.06 -8.11 2.07
N ALA A 26 -40.33 -9.40 1.95
CA ALA A 26 -41.21 -10.12 2.88
C ALA A 26 -40.55 -10.28 4.26
N LEU A 27 -39.26 -10.63 4.28
CA LEU A 27 -38.46 -10.75 5.50
C LEU A 27 -38.39 -9.41 6.25
N ASP A 28 -38.13 -8.33 5.52
CA ASP A 28 -38.12 -6.97 6.07
C ASP A 28 -39.42 -6.59 6.75
N ARG A 29 -40.56 -6.76 6.06
CA ARG A 29 -41.90 -6.50 6.64
C ARG A 29 -42.18 -7.38 7.85
N GLY A 30 -41.77 -8.67 7.80
CA GLY A 30 -41.93 -9.60 8.90
C GLY A 30 -41.17 -9.19 10.15
N LEU A 31 -39.88 -8.84 9.99
CA LEU A 31 -39.03 -8.38 11.09
C LEU A 31 -39.57 -7.08 11.71
N LYS A 32 -39.95 -6.11 10.87
CA LYS A 32 -40.53 -4.85 11.35
C LYS A 32 -41.80 -5.08 12.15
N LYS A 33 -42.75 -5.86 11.63
CA LYS A 33 -43.97 -6.20 12.31
C LYS A 33 -43.72 -6.92 13.64
N GLN A 34 -42.75 -7.86 13.67
CA GLN A 34 -42.37 -8.57 14.90
C GLN A 34 -41.78 -7.61 15.95
N MET A 35 -40.91 -6.69 15.55
CA MET A 35 -40.36 -5.67 16.45
C MET A 35 -41.49 -4.80 17.06
N GLU A 36 -42.39 -4.28 16.22
CA GLU A 36 -43.51 -3.43 16.64
C GLU A 36 -44.47 -4.19 17.57
N SER A 37 -44.83 -5.45 17.23
CA SER A 37 -45.75 -6.23 18.02
C SER A 37 -45.22 -6.74 19.36
N THR A 38 -43.89 -6.94 19.44
CA THR A 38 -43.26 -7.48 20.66
C THR A 38 -42.83 -6.40 21.64
N LEU A 39 -42.37 -5.25 21.14
CA LEU A 39 -41.76 -4.22 21.96
C LEU A 39 -42.63 -2.96 22.11
N GLY A 40 -43.52 -2.66 21.19
CA GLY A 40 -44.44 -1.52 21.29
C GLY A 40 -43.74 -0.24 21.69
N ASP A 41 -44.24 0.40 22.74
CA ASP A 41 -43.69 1.68 23.25
C ASP A 41 -42.27 1.58 23.78
N GLU A 42 -41.74 0.38 24.06
CA GLU A 42 -40.34 0.20 24.45
C GLU A 42 -39.35 0.56 23.33
N LEU A 43 -39.79 0.58 22.06
CA LEU A 43 -38.94 1.02 20.93
C LEU A 43 -38.49 2.47 21.07
N ASP A 44 -39.27 3.33 21.67
CA ASP A 44 -38.95 4.75 21.85
C ASP A 44 -38.04 4.99 23.07
N ARG A 45 -37.88 3.97 23.93
CA ARG A 45 -37.05 4.06 25.13
C ARG A 45 -35.59 4.35 24.75
N GLU A 46 -35.05 5.44 25.27
CA GLU A 46 -33.64 5.76 25.14
C GLU A 46 -32.80 4.77 25.96
N VAL A 47 -31.89 4.06 25.28
CA VAL A 47 -30.99 3.06 25.87
C VAL A 47 -29.64 3.68 26.20
N ILE A 48 -29.16 4.54 25.31
CA ILE A 48 -28.00 5.40 25.49
C ILE A 48 -28.32 6.79 24.92
N PRO A 49 -27.62 7.85 25.36
CA PRO A 49 -27.95 9.23 24.94
C PRO A 49 -28.13 9.33 23.43
N ARG A 50 -29.30 9.86 23.01
CA ARG A 50 -29.74 10.05 21.62
C ARG A 50 -29.93 8.77 20.80
N ARG A 51 -30.03 7.59 21.43
CA ARG A 51 -30.30 6.30 20.75
C ARG A 51 -31.39 5.54 21.46
N SER A 52 -32.55 5.44 20.82
CA SER A 52 -33.63 4.57 21.27
C SER A 52 -33.37 3.11 20.94
N LEU A 53 -34.04 2.23 21.64
CA LEU A 53 -34.01 0.78 21.34
C LEU A 53 -34.45 0.51 19.89
N GLY A 54 -35.50 1.18 19.43
CA GLY A 54 -35.99 1.07 18.04
C GLY A 54 -34.93 1.43 17.02
N LEU A 55 -34.25 2.55 17.18
CA LEU A 55 -33.17 2.99 16.28
C LEU A 55 -32.03 1.96 16.23
N MET A 56 -31.67 1.37 17.36
CA MET A 56 -30.60 0.34 17.42
C MET A 56 -31.03 -0.94 16.72
N LEU A 57 -32.26 -1.38 16.89
CA LEU A 57 -32.80 -2.58 16.24
C LEU A 57 -33.00 -2.37 14.73
N GLU A 58 -33.47 -1.19 14.31
CA GLU A 58 -33.58 -0.83 12.89
C GLU A 58 -32.20 -0.92 12.18
N ARG A 59 -31.15 -0.43 12.84
CA ARG A 59 -29.80 -0.53 12.31
C ARG A 59 -29.34 -1.98 12.15
N ARG A 60 -29.57 -2.83 13.15
CA ARG A 60 -29.26 -4.27 13.08
C ARG A 60 -30.07 -4.97 11.99
N ARG A 61 -31.37 -4.62 11.88
CA ARG A 61 -32.24 -5.15 10.82
C ARG A 61 -31.70 -4.78 9.44
N ALA A 62 -31.30 -3.53 9.24
CA ALA A 62 -30.72 -3.08 7.97
C ALA A 62 -29.47 -3.89 7.60
N HIS A 63 -28.54 -4.08 8.54
CA HIS A 63 -27.33 -4.88 8.31
C HIS A 63 -27.71 -6.34 7.97
N PHE A 64 -28.59 -6.96 8.74
CA PHE A 64 -29.05 -8.33 8.47
C PHE A 64 -29.65 -8.49 7.07
N LEU A 65 -30.43 -7.52 6.61
CA LEU A 65 -31.01 -7.55 5.25
C LEU A 65 -29.95 -7.40 4.15
N VAL A 66 -28.89 -6.63 4.39
CA VAL A 66 -27.74 -6.57 3.49
C VAL A 66 -27.05 -7.93 3.42
N ASP A 67 -26.75 -8.54 4.56
CA ASP A 67 -26.11 -9.87 4.61
C ASP A 67 -26.95 -10.94 3.88
N MET A 68 -28.26 -10.96 4.09
CA MET A 68 -29.17 -11.86 3.40
C MET A 68 -29.18 -11.64 1.88
N ARG A 69 -29.16 -10.39 1.43
CA ARG A 69 -29.09 -10.05 -0.01
C ARG A 69 -27.78 -10.53 -0.61
N LEU A 70 -26.65 -10.28 0.06
CA LEU A 70 -25.33 -10.73 -0.40
C LEU A 70 -25.25 -12.26 -0.41
N MET A 71 -25.84 -12.94 0.56
CA MET A 71 -25.93 -14.40 0.56
C MET A 71 -26.72 -14.94 -0.65
N MET A 72 -27.85 -14.31 -0.99
CA MET A 72 -28.66 -14.72 -2.15
C MET A 72 -27.87 -14.47 -3.46
N ARG A 73 -27.19 -13.34 -3.61
CA ARG A 73 -26.35 -13.06 -4.77
C ARG A 73 -25.19 -14.06 -4.88
N ARG A 74 -24.52 -14.41 -3.78
CA ARG A 74 -23.45 -15.43 -3.78
C ARG A 74 -23.96 -16.79 -4.26
N LEU A 75 -25.13 -17.20 -3.80
CA LEU A 75 -25.74 -18.45 -4.24
C LEU A 75 -26.01 -18.43 -5.76
N ALA A 76 -26.50 -17.31 -6.30
CA ALA A 76 -26.70 -17.16 -7.73
C ALA A 76 -25.39 -17.30 -8.52
N HIS A 77 -24.34 -16.56 -8.14
CA HIS A 77 -23.02 -16.68 -8.79
C HIS A 77 -22.43 -18.10 -8.66
N TYR A 78 -22.58 -18.74 -7.50
CA TYR A 78 -22.11 -20.10 -7.29
C TYR A 78 -22.79 -21.10 -8.23
N MET A 79 -24.11 -20.98 -8.39
CA MET A 79 -24.91 -21.85 -9.28
C MET A 79 -24.68 -21.54 -10.76
N ALA A 80 -24.24 -20.35 -11.11
CA ALA A 80 -23.92 -19.94 -12.48
C ALA A 80 -22.53 -20.38 -12.97
N VAL A 81 -21.72 -20.99 -12.10
CA VAL A 81 -20.39 -21.48 -12.46
C VAL A 81 -20.47 -22.55 -13.56
N THR A 82 -19.84 -22.28 -14.69
CA THR A 82 -19.82 -23.18 -15.84
C THR A 82 -18.65 -24.17 -15.78
N VAL A 83 -18.74 -25.24 -16.59
CA VAL A 83 -17.60 -26.17 -16.80
C VAL A 83 -16.37 -25.41 -17.34
N GLY A 84 -16.56 -24.40 -18.17
CA GLY A 84 -15.47 -23.57 -18.68
C GLY A 84 -14.69 -22.84 -17.57
N HIS A 85 -15.39 -22.22 -16.61
CA HIS A 85 -14.75 -21.63 -15.42
C HIS A 85 -13.95 -22.67 -14.63
N ARG A 86 -14.54 -23.84 -14.41
CA ARG A 86 -13.88 -24.92 -13.66
C ARG A 86 -12.65 -25.47 -14.38
N MET A 87 -12.67 -25.59 -15.69
CA MET A 87 -11.50 -25.98 -16.50
C MET A 87 -10.37 -24.95 -16.42
N GLU A 88 -10.69 -23.66 -16.46
CA GLU A 88 -9.71 -22.60 -16.26
C GLU A 88 -9.07 -22.67 -14.87
N TRP A 89 -9.87 -22.87 -13.83
CA TRP A 89 -9.35 -23.03 -12.46
C TRP A 89 -8.47 -24.28 -12.32
N GLN A 90 -8.91 -25.43 -12.87
CA GLN A 90 -8.10 -26.65 -12.83
C GLN A 90 -6.73 -26.44 -13.49
N ARG A 91 -6.72 -25.80 -14.67
CA ARG A 91 -5.51 -25.42 -15.40
C ARG A 91 -4.59 -24.54 -14.54
N LEU A 92 -5.10 -23.48 -13.96
CA LEU A 92 -4.34 -22.54 -13.14
C LEU A 92 -3.85 -23.16 -11.82
N MET A 93 -4.66 -23.99 -11.16
CA MET A 93 -4.24 -24.73 -9.96
C MET A 93 -3.14 -25.73 -10.28
N THR A 94 -3.21 -26.45 -11.41
CA THR A 94 -2.16 -27.36 -11.88
C THR A 94 -0.86 -26.61 -12.13
N ARG A 95 -0.91 -25.49 -12.88
CA ARG A 95 0.25 -24.62 -13.13
C ARG A 95 0.87 -24.13 -11.82
N THR A 96 0.04 -23.69 -10.88
CA THR A 96 0.49 -23.20 -9.56
C THR A 96 1.21 -24.30 -8.78
N ARG A 97 0.66 -25.52 -8.75
CA ARG A 97 1.26 -26.66 -8.04
C ARG A 97 2.57 -27.10 -8.69
N CYS A 98 2.63 -27.14 -10.03
CA CYS A 98 3.85 -27.44 -10.77
C CYS A 98 4.93 -26.40 -10.50
N LEU A 99 4.58 -25.11 -10.55
CA LEU A 99 5.51 -24.00 -10.25
C LEU A 99 6.00 -24.04 -8.80
N ASP A 100 5.10 -24.27 -7.81
CA ASP A 100 5.48 -24.40 -6.40
C ASP A 100 6.48 -25.56 -6.17
N THR A 101 6.28 -26.67 -6.88
CA THR A 101 7.19 -27.83 -6.85
C THR A 101 8.54 -27.50 -7.48
N SER A 102 8.55 -26.91 -8.67
CA SER A 102 9.77 -26.49 -9.36
C SER A 102 10.59 -25.48 -8.54
N LEU A 103 9.93 -24.49 -7.92
CA LEU A 103 10.61 -23.55 -7.02
C LEU A 103 11.23 -24.23 -5.79
N LYS A 104 10.58 -25.27 -5.26
CA LYS A 104 11.16 -26.08 -4.18
C LYS A 104 12.40 -26.87 -4.65
N GLU A 105 12.38 -27.41 -5.85
CA GLU A 105 13.52 -28.10 -6.45
C GLU A 105 14.68 -27.14 -6.69
N ILE A 106 14.41 -25.98 -7.30
CA ILE A 106 15.38 -24.89 -7.50
C ILE A 106 15.99 -24.46 -6.15
N PHE A 107 15.17 -24.29 -5.12
CA PHE A 107 15.68 -23.95 -3.79
C PHE A 107 16.63 -25.02 -3.24
N THR A 108 16.31 -26.29 -3.45
CA THR A 108 17.08 -27.44 -2.90
C THR A 108 18.38 -27.68 -3.66
N GLU A 109 18.34 -27.58 -4.97
CA GLU A 109 19.47 -27.87 -5.85
C GLU A 109 20.36 -26.63 -6.11
N GLY A 110 19.75 -25.43 -6.10
CA GLY A 110 20.37 -24.20 -6.51
C GLY A 110 20.62 -24.09 -8.01
N VAL A 111 20.80 -22.85 -8.49
CA VAL A 111 21.28 -22.54 -9.84
C VAL A 111 22.69 -21.99 -9.73
N GLU A 112 23.57 -22.38 -10.66
CA GLU A 112 24.97 -21.92 -10.67
C GLU A 112 25.05 -20.41 -10.93
N THR A 113 25.82 -19.74 -10.10
CA THR A 113 26.11 -18.30 -10.19
C THR A 113 27.42 -18.05 -10.92
N PRO A 114 27.71 -16.83 -11.41
CA PRO A 114 28.95 -16.52 -12.15
C PRO A 114 30.25 -16.81 -11.39
N ASP A 115 30.22 -16.83 -10.07
CA ASP A 115 31.36 -17.14 -9.22
C ASP A 115 31.53 -18.68 -8.96
N GLY A 116 30.65 -19.51 -9.55
CA GLY A 116 30.65 -20.95 -9.40
C GLY A 116 29.97 -21.44 -8.12
N SER A 117 29.38 -20.59 -7.32
CA SER A 117 28.54 -20.97 -6.19
C SER A 117 27.14 -21.37 -6.68
N ARG A 118 26.30 -21.92 -5.80
CA ARG A 118 24.90 -22.23 -6.11
C ARG A 118 23.96 -21.41 -5.26
N PHE A 119 22.97 -20.81 -5.90
CA PHE A 119 21.95 -20.00 -5.25
C PHE A 119 20.56 -20.55 -5.56
N GLY A 120 19.78 -20.84 -4.53
CA GLY A 120 18.42 -21.40 -4.65
C GLY A 120 17.31 -20.38 -4.50
N GLY A 121 17.66 -19.13 -4.23
CA GLY A 121 16.66 -18.11 -3.90
C GLY A 121 15.95 -18.41 -2.57
N LYS A 122 14.80 -17.80 -2.39
CA LYS A 122 13.91 -18.07 -1.26
C LYS A 122 12.47 -17.86 -1.70
N GLY A 123 11.61 -18.83 -1.45
CA GLY A 123 10.20 -18.71 -1.80
C GLY A 123 9.28 -19.28 -0.72
N PHE A 124 8.00 -19.11 -0.93
CA PHE A 124 6.94 -19.56 -0.03
C PHE A 124 6.05 -20.55 -0.73
N ARG A 125 5.57 -21.53 0.02
CA ARG A 125 4.80 -22.65 -0.51
C ARG A 125 3.33 -22.31 -0.65
N SER A 126 2.71 -22.78 -1.75
CA SER A 126 1.28 -22.55 -2.08
C SER A 126 0.41 -23.77 -1.88
N THR A 127 0.99 -24.93 -1.62
CA THR A 127 0.30 -26.22 -1.59
C THR A 127 -0.96 -26.22 -0.71
N TRP A 128 -2.10 -26.62 -1.28
CA TRP A 128 -3.49 -26.66 -0.79
C TRP A 128 -4.19 -25.29 -0.72
N GLN A 129 -3.55 -24.21 -1.17
CA GLN A 129 -4.16 -22.88 -1.22
C GLN A 129 -4.39 -22.40 -2.66
N GLU A 130 -4.25 -23.29 -3.66
CA GLU A 130 -4.37 -22.94 -5.07
C GLU A 130 -5.77 -22.49 -5.49
N GLY A 131 -6.82 -22.78 -4.70
CA GLY A 131 -8.19 -22.32 -4.95
C GLY A 131 -8.31 -20.81 -5.12
N VAL A 132 -7.34 -20.03 -4.62
CA VAL A 132 -7.26 -18.57 -4.77
C VAL A 132 -7.25 -18.10 -6.23
N VAL A 133 -6.86 -18.95 -7.20
CA VAL A 133 -6.87 -18.63 -8.63
C VAL A 133 -8.27 -18.20 -9.12
N ALA A 134 -9.32 -18.73 -8.48
CA ALA A 134 -10.69 -18.44 -8.85
C ALA A 134 -11.13 -16.98 -8.56
N VAL A 135 -10.41 -16.26 -7.71
CA VAL A 135 -10.62 -14.83 -7.45
C VAL A 135 -10.49 -14.03 -8.76
N ALA A 136 -9.45 -14.30 -9.53
CA ALA A 136 -9.14 -13.54 -10.74
C ALA A 136 -10.24 -13.63 -11.81
N THR A 137 -10.96 -14.77 -11.88
CA THR A 137 -12.05 -14.94 -12.87
C THR A 137 -13.31 -14.13 -12.56
N ALA A 138 -13.41 -13.54 -11.38
CA ALA A 138 -14.46 -12.61 -10.98
C ALA A 138 -14.10 -11.13 -11.20
N LEU A 139 -12.89 -10.85 -11.69
CA LEU A 139 -12.32 -9.51 -11.83
C LEU A 139 -12.27 -9.06 -13.29
N ASN A 140 -12.22 -7.74 -13.49
CA ASN A 140 -11.86 -7.14 -14.76
C ASN A 140 -10.34 -7.22 -14.95
N ARG A 141 -9.86 -8.23 -15.68
CA ARG A 141 -8.44 -8.51 -15.92
C ARG A 141 -7.97 -7.95 -17.25
N GLN A 142 -6.71 -7.58 -17.33
CA GLN A 142 -6.01 -7.20 -18.57
C GLN A 142 -4.68 -7.98 -18.67
N PRO A 143 -4.72 -9.30 -18.91
CA PRO A 143 -3.53 -10.15 -18.88
C PRO A 143 -2.51 -9.83 -19.98
N ASP A 144 -2.94 -9.20 -21.06
CA ASP A 144 -2.09 -8.85 -22.21
C ASP A 144 -1.65 -7.37 -22.19
N ALA A 145 -1.76 -6.70 -21.05
CA ALA A 145 -1.32 -5.31 -20.94
C ALA A 145 0.20 -5.18 -21.17
N PRO A 146 0.68 -4.06 -21.77
CA PRO A 146 2.11 -3.83 -21.96
C PRO A 146 2.89 -3.87 -20.64
N ARG A 147 4.12 -4.38 -20.66
CA ARG A 147 4.95 -4.55 -19.46
C ARG A 147 5.24 -3.24 -18.71
N ASP A 148 5.19 -2.11 -19.38
CA ASP A 148 5.33 -0.78 -18.79
C ASP A 148 4.01 -0.18 -18.29
N ALA A 149 2.87 -0.86 -18.47
CA ALA A 149 1.58 -0.41 -17.95
C ALA A 149 1.59 -0.33 -16.41
N ARG A 150 0.91 0.67 -15.90
CA ARG A 150 0.74 0.94 -14.46
C ARG A 150 -0.72 1.31 -14.18
N PRO A 151 -1.24 1.17 -12.97
CA PRO A 151 -2.58 1.64 -12.61
C PRO A 151 -2.78 3.11 -12.98
N GLY A 152 -3.79 3.39 -13.81
CA GLY A 152 -4.03 4.73 -14.37
C GLY A 152 -3.09 5.17 -15.50
N GLN A 153 -2.17 4.29 -15.92
CA GLN A 153 -1.23 4.52 -17.00
C GLN A 153 -1.10 3.24 -17.86
N GLY A 154 -2.16 2.90 -18.60
CA GLY A 154 -2.19 1.74 -19.48
C GLY A 154 -2.71 0.45 -18.84
N TYR A 155 -3.02 0.45 -17.52
CA TYR A 155 -3.77 -0.60 -16.86
C TYR A 155 -5.03 -0.02 -16.18
N ASP A 156 -6.20 -0.44 -16.64
CA ASP A 156 -7.50 0.05 -16.17
C ASP A 156 -8.36 -1.06 -15.52
N GLY A 157 -7.81 -2.24 -15.35
CA GLY A 157 -8.45 -3.38 -14.68
C GLY A 157 -8.54 -3.24 -13.16
N ASP A 158 -9.14 -4.24 -12.53
CA ASP A 158 -9.18 -4.39 -11.08
C ASP A 158 -7.78 -4.77 -10.54
N LEU A 159 -7.50 -4.44 -9.27
CA LEU A 159 -6.19 -4.63 -8.66
C LEU A 159 -6.24 -5.71 -7.56
N VAL A 160 -5.18 -6.50 -7.46
CA VAL A 160 -5.02 -7.49 -6.40
C VAL A 160 -3.70 -7.30 -5.63
N ALA A 161 -3.75 -7.46 -4.31
CA ALA A 161 -2.57 -7.62 -3.45
C ALA A 161 -2.59 -9.05 -2.87
N PRO A 162 -1.92 -10.02 -3.49
CA PRO A 162 -1.87 -11.40 -3.01
C PRO A 162 -1.06 -11.50 -1.71
N MET A 163 -1.27 -12.57 -0.95
CA MET A 163 -0.27 -12.99 0.03
C MET A 163 0.98 -13.49 -0.70
N ILE A 164 2.09 -13.50 0.02
CA ILE A 164 3.37 -13.97 -0.51
C ILE A 164 3.33 -15.41 -1.09
N ARG A 165 2.38 -16.23 -0.61
CA ARG A 165 2.16 -17.61 -1.07
C ARG A 165 1.10 -17.76 -2.15
N ASP A 166 0.36 -16.70 -2.47
CA ASP A 166 -0.73 -16.73 -3.45
C ASP A 166 -0.19 -16.53 -4.89
N ILE A 167 0.91 -17.21 -5.24
CA ILE A 167 1.49 -17.13 -6.59
C ILE A 167 0.45 -17.46 -7.67
N GLY A 168 -0.48 -18.37 -7.38
CA GLY A 168 -1.58 -18.71 -8.27
C GLY A 168 -2.49 -17.54 -8.62
N LEU A 169 -2.71 -16.60 -7.69
CA LEU A 169 -3.50 -15.39 -7.98
C LEU A 169 -2.76 -14.50 -8.99
N GLY A 170 -1.44 -14.31 -8.84
CA GLY A 170 -0.62 -13.60 -9.82
C GLY A 170 -0.68 -14.23 -11.22
N LEU A 171 -0.50 -15.55 -11.30
CA LEU A 171 -0.61 -16.31 -12.55
C LEU A 171 -2.01 -16.16 -13.18
N ALA A 172 -3.06 -16.19 -12.38
CA ALA A 172 -4.43 -16.02 -12.85
C ALA A 172 -4.74 -14.60 -13.35
N MET A 173 -4.02 -13.60 -12.85
CA MET A 173 -4.09 -12.22 -13.35
C MET A 173 -3.32 -12.01 -14.66
N GLY A 174 -2.35 -12.86 -14.98
CA GLY A 174 -1.57 -12.80 -16.23
C GLY A 174 -0.05 -12.84 -16.05
N ASP A 175 0.45 -13.02 -14.82
CA ASP A 175 1.88 -13.23 -14.58
C ASP A 175 2.33 -14.58 -15.15
N THR A 176 3.61 -14.77 -15.38
CA THR A 176 4.14 -16.00 -15.99
C THR A 176 5.01 -16.81 -15.02
N PRO A 177 5.10 -18.14 -15.18
CA PRO A 177 6.01 -18.95 -14.39
C PRO A 177 7.46 -18.45 -14.45
N LEU A 178 7.92 -17.99 -15.62
CA LEU A 178 9.27 -17.47 -15.81
C LEU A 178 9.51 -16.19 -14.99
N ASP A 179 8.56 -15.25 -14.99
CA ASP A 179 8.68 -14.01 -14.23
C ASP A 179 8.76 -14.29 -12.71
N VAL A 180 7.95 -15.23 -12.22
CA VAL A 180 7.99 -15.65 -10.81
C VAL A 180 9.34 -16.28 -10.45
N MET A 181 9.86 -17.19 -11.29
CA MET A 181 11.15 -17.83 -11.07
C MET A 181 12.31 -16.83 -11.14
N ALA A 182 12.28 -15.94 -12.14
CA ALA A 182 13.31 -14.93 -12.35
C ALA A 182 13.40 -13.95 -11.17
N ALA A 183 12.26 -13.54 -10.62
CA ALA A 183 12.22 -12.70 -9.42
C ALA A 183 12.82 -13.40 -8.20
N ASN A 184 12.45 -14.66 -7.96
CA ASN A 184 12.95 -15.44 -6.82
C ASN A 184 14.47 -15.68 -6.87
N LEU A 185 15.06 -15.76 -8.07
CA LEU A 185 16.51 -15.92 -8.25
C LEU A 185 17.26 -14.61 -8.48
N GLY A 186 16.57 -13.49 -8.63
CA GLY A 186 17.20 -12.21 -8.87
C GLY A 186 17.79 -12.06 -10.28
N LYS A 187 17.25 -12.77 -11.26
CA LYS A 187 17.71 -12.72 -12.65
C LYS A 187 17.36 -11.40 -13.34
N VAL A 188 18.19 -11.00 -14.33
CA VAL A 188 17.92 -9.84 -15.20
C VAL A 188 16.61 -10.04 -15.96
N GLY A 189 15.84 -8.96 -16.14
CA GLY A 189 14.54 -8.99 -16.83
C GLY A 189 13.37 -9.45 -15.99
N SER A 190 13.55 -9.67 -14.69
CA SER A 190 12.47 -9.90 -13.74
C SER A 190 11.52 -8.67 -13.65
N ASN A 191 10.25 -8.91 -13.34
CA ASN A 191 9.25 -7.84 -13.07
C ASN A 191 9.62 -6.93 -11.88
N GLN A 192 10.62 -7.31 -11.09
CA GLN A 192 11.07 -6.56 -9.90
C GLN A 192 12.50 -6.07 -10.04
N ASN A 193 12.84 -5.57 -11.20
CA ASN A 193 14.15 -5.03 -11.54
C ASN A 193 14.29 -3.52 -11.30
N GLY A 194 13.31 -2.89 -10.64
CA GLY A 194 13.28 -1.44 -10.41
C GLY A 194 13.04 -0.61 -11.67
N GLY A 195 12.59 -1.24 -12.76
CA GLY A 195 12.38 -0.58 -14.06
C GLY A 195 13.65 -0.47 -14.91
N TRP A 196 14.72 -1.19 -14.55
CA TRP A 196 16.00 -1.18 -15.28
C TRP A 196 16.23 -2.50 -16.00
N ASP A 197 16.40 -2.45 -17.31
CA ASP A 197 16.52 -3.65 -18.17
C ASP A 197 17.76 -4.51 -17.86
N ASP A 198 18.81 -3.91 -17.30
CA ASP A 198 20.07 -4.56 -16.92
C ASP A 198 20.13 -4.97 -15.43
N ALA A 199 19.10 -4.65 -14.65
CA ALA A 199 19.05 -5.02 -13.24
C ALA A 199 18.30 -6.36 -13.04
N GLY A 200 18.67 -7.07 -11.99
CA GLY A 200 18.00 -8.31 -11.58
C GLY A 200 16.80 -8.06 -10.68
N GLY A 201 16.08 -9.14 -10.38
CA GLY A 201 15.05 -9.15 -9.37
C GLY A 201 15.62 -8.77 -8.01
N ARG A 202 15.02 -7.77 -7.38
CA ARG A 202 15.49 -7.18 -6.11
C ARG A 202 14.75 -7.67 -4.90
N ASP A 203 13.66 -8.40 -5.14
CA ASP A 203 12.81 -8.92 -4.08
C ASP A 203 12.14 -10.22 -4.54
N LEU A 204 12.06 -11.16 -3.61
CA LEU A 204 11.41 -12.46 -3.82
C LEU A 204 9.87 -12.39 -3.65
N HIS A 205 9.32 -11.23 -3.25
CA HIS A 205 7.89 -11.00 -3.09
C HIS A 205 7.31 -10.58 -4.43
N VAL A 206 6.97 -11.58 -5.23
CA VAL A 206 6.65 -11.42 -6.66
C VAL A 206 5.31 -10.73 -6.86
N GLY A 207 5.29 -9.82 -7.80
CA GLY A 207 4.10 -9.17 -8.32
C GLY A 207 4.36 -8.60 -9.71
N ALA A 208 3.30 -8.22 -10.37
CA ALA A 208 3.34 -7.76 -11.76
C ALA A 208 2.37 -6.59 -11.92
N TRP A 209 2.88 -5.37 -11.84
CA TRP A 209 2.08 -4.15 -11.92
C TRP A 209 1.27 -4.05 -13.21
N HIS A 210 1.86 -4.46 -14.33
CA HIS A 210 1.24 -4.39 -15.64
C HIS A 210 0.00 -5.29 -15.80
N VAL A 211 -0.15 -6.29 -14.96
CA VAL A 211 -1.37 -7.12 -14.89
C VAL A 211 -2.17 -6.88 -13.60
N GLY A 212 -1.92 -5.78 -12.91
CA GLY A 212 -2.70 -5.36 -11.74
C GLY A 212 -2.37 -6.08 -10.43
N VAL A 213 -1.19 -6.70 -10.33
CA VAL A 213 -0.75 -7.41 -9.13
C VAL A 213 0.23 -6.56 -8.34
N LEU A 214 -0.19 -6.05 -7.19
CA LEU A 214 0.67 -5.38 -6.23
C LEU A 214 1.57 -6.42 -5.54
N PRO A 215 2.90 -6.29 -5.61
CA PRO A 215 3.79 -7.23 -4.93
C PRO A 215 3.56 -7.27 -3.41
N PRO A 216 3.46 -8.46 -2.80
CA PRO A 216 3.40 -8.59 -1.36
C PRO A 216 4.68 -8.09 -0.69
N THR A 217 4.64 -7.96 0.64
CA THR A 217 5.76 -7.48 1.46
C THR A 217 6.03 -8.42 2.62
N ALA A 218 7.29 -8.51 3.08
CA ALA A 218 7.63 -9.25 4.30
C ALA A 218 7.16 -8.52 5.57
N PRO A 219 7.33 -7.19 5.71
CA PRO A 219 6.67 -6.45 6.78
C PRO A 219 5.16 -6.43 6.53
N LEU A 220 4.41 -7.15 7.34
CA LEU A 220 2.96 -7.25 7.24
C LEU A 220 2.29 -6.14 8.07
N PRO A 221 1.19 -5.57 7.60
CA PRO A 221 0.35 -5.85 6.42
C PRO A 221 0.47 -4.81 5.31
N ILE A 222 1.65 -4.30 5.01
CA ILE A 222 1.89 -3.19 4.08
C ILE A 222 1.09 -3.32 2.77
N ALA A 223 1.12 -4.51 2.12
CA ALA A 223 0.43 -4.70 0.85
C ALA A 223 -1.09 -4.46 0.97
N SER A 224 -1.72 -4.96 2.04
CA SER A 224 -3.17 -4.76 2.28
C SER A 224 -3.49 -3.28 2.57
N ALA A 225 -2.65 -2.60 3.34
CA ALA A 225 -2.83 -1.20 3.66
C ALA A 225 -2.58 -0.30 2.43
N THR A 226 -1.58 -0.62 1.60
CA THR A 226 -1.34 0.07 0.32
C THR A 226 -2.49 -0.15 -0.66
N MET A 227 -3.07 -1.36 -0.73
CA MET A 227 -4.26 -1.63 -1.55
C MET A 227 -5.47 -0.81 -1.07
N THR A 228 -5.60 -0.58 0.25
CA THR A 228 -6.60 0.34 0.79
C THR A 228 -6.34 1.78 0.32
N GLY A 229 -5.09 2.20 0.24
CA GLY A 229 -4.69 3.48 -0.33
C GLY A 229 -5.02 3.61 -1.82
N LEU A 230 -4.84 2.54 -2.62
CA LEU A 230 -5.25 2.51 -4.02
C LEU A 230 -6.78 2.59 -4.17
N ALA A 231 -7.52 1.90 -3.29
CA ALA A 231 -8.98 2.00 -3.25
C ALA A 231 -9.45 3.41 -2.83
N PHE A 232 -8.74 4.06 -1.91
CA PHE A 232 -8.97 5.47 -1.57
C PHE A 232 -8.75 6.40 -2.76
N ALA A 233 -7.71 6.19 -3.55
CA ALA A 233 -7.47 6.95 -4.76
C ALA A 233 -8.59 6.75 -5.80
N ALA A 234 -9.01 5.51 -6.03
CA ALA A 234 -10.12 5.20 -6.93
C ALA A 234 -11.43 5.86 -6.47
N TRP A 235 -11.73 5.80 -5.16
CA TRP A 235 -12.86 6.52 -4.56
C TRP A 235 -12.76 8.03 -4.79
N ARG A 236 -11.58 8.62 -4.58
CA ARG A 236 -11.37 10.08 -4.76
C ARG A 236 -11.52 10.51 -6.21
N GLN A 237 -11.03 9.71 -7.14
CA GLN A 237 -11.10 9.95 -8.59
C GLN A 237 -12.40 9.47 -9.22
N SER A 238 -13.31 8.86 -8.45
CA SER A 238 -14.56 8.26 -8.95
C SER A 238 -14.33 7.21 -10.05
N LEU A 239 -13.29 6.40 -9.91
CA LEU A 239 -12.96 5.32 -10.86
C LEU A 239 -13.79 4.07 -10.58
N GLU A 240 -14.30 3.45 -11.62
CA GLU A 240 -14.96 2.14 -11.59
C GLU A 240 -13.91 1.02 -11.52
N ARG A 241 -13.18 0.93 -10.39
CA ARG A 241 -12.12 -0.05 -10.15
C ARG A 241 -12.31 -0.71 -8.80
N PHE A 242 -12.25 -2.02 -8.80
CA PHE A 242 -12.33 -2.84 -7.60
C PHE A 242 -10.95 -3.28 -7.12
N HIS A 243 -10.81 -3.48 -5.82
CA HIS A 243 -9.54 -3.80 -5.17
C HIS A 243 -9.69 -5.04 -4.30
N VAL A 244 -8.71 -5.93 -4.37
CA VAL A 244 -8.65 -7.16 -3.55
C VAL A 244 -7.36 -7.13 -2.73
N ALA A 245 -7.49 -7.22 -1.41
CA ALA A 245 -6.36 -7.31 -0.49
C ALA A 245 -6.37 -8.64 0.25
N CYS A 246 -5.46 -9.55 -0.08
CA CYS A 246 -5.30 -10.83 0.63
C CYS A 246 -4.42 -10.64 1.86
N ILE A 247 -4.78 -11.32 2.95
CA ILE A 247 -4.04 -11.31 4.21
C ILE A 247 -4.20 -12.65 4.93
N GLY A 248 -3.17 -13.09 5.64
CA GLY A 248 -3.24 -14.26 6.51
C GLY A 248 -3.82 -13.94 7.88
N GLU A 249 -4.32 -14.97 8.58
CA GLU A 249 -4.91 -14.85 9.91
C GLU A 249 -3.95 -14.20 10.93
N GLY A 250 -2.67 -14.59 10.92
CA GLY A 250 -1.66 -14.01 11.81
C GLY A 250 -1.40 -12.53 11.52
N ALA A 251 -1.25 -12.17 10.26
CA ALA A 251 -1.00 -10.80 9.82
C ALA A 251 -2.17 -9.85 10.13
N SER A 252 -3.39 -10.37 10.18
CA SER A 252 -4.59 -9.61 10.54
C SER A 252 -4.59 -9.11 12.00
N SER A 253 -3.61 -9.49 12.80
CA SER A 253 -3.42 -8.99 14.17
C SER A 253 -2.69 -7.64 14.21
N SER A 254 -2.09 -7.21 13.09
CA SER A 254 -1.37 -5.92 13.01
C SER A 254 -2.32 -4.72 13.12
N GLY A 255 -1.86 -3.67 13.83
CA GLY A 255 -2.61 -2.41 13.97
C GLY A 255 -2.92 -1.74 12.63
N GLU A 256 -1.96 -1.70 11.72
CA GLU A 256 -2.15 -1.09 10.39
C GLU A 256 -3.26 -1.75 9.57
N PHE A 257 -3.49 -3.07 9.74
CA PHE A 257 -4.62 -3.74 9.09
C PHE A 257 -5.97 -3.27 9.65
N TRP A 258 -6.06 -3.08 10.96
CA TRP A 258 -7.26 -2.54 11.61
C TRP A 258 -7.53 -1.10 11.17
N GLU A 259 -6.50 -0.28 11.08
CA GLU A 259 -6.59 1.09 10.56
C GLU A 259 -7.06 1.10 9.10
N ALA A 260 -6.53 0.20 8.25
CA ALA A 260 -6.92 0.06 6.86
C ALA A 260 -8.41 -0.31 6.71
N MET A 261 -8.88 -1.31 7.47
CA MET A 261 -10.29 -1.67 7.49
C MET A 261 -11.17 -0.53 7.99
N ASN A 262 -10.73 0.18 9.03
CA ASN A 262 -11.47 1.32 9.56
C ASN A 262 -11.61 2.46 8.53
N LEU A 263 -10.53 2.81 7.83
CA LEU A 263 -10.59 3.80 6.75
C LEU A 263 -11.53 3.35 5.64
N ALA A 264 -11.43 2.08 5.23
CA ALA A 264 -12.28 1.53 4.18
C ALA A 264 -13.76 1.60 4.56
N GLY A 265 -14.12 1.21 5.80
CA GLY A 265 -15.48 1.30 6.30
C GLY A 265 -15.98 2.73 6.44
N ALA A 266 -15.15 3.64 6.97
CA ALA A 266 -15.49 5.04 7.16
C ALA A 266 -15.75 5.80 5.85
N ARG A 267 -15.08 5.41 4.76
CA ARG A 267 -15.19 6.05 3.44
C ARG A 267 -16.01 5.26 2.41
N GLY A 268 -16.41 4.03 2.73
CA GLY A 268 -17.12 3.16 1.78
C GLY A 268 -16.24 2.81 0.57
N LEU A 269 -14.98 2.46 0.78
CA LEU A 269 -14.02 2.22 -0.29
C LEU A 269 -14.34 0.97 -1.10
N PRO A 270 -14.06 0.95 -2.43
CA PRO A 270 -14.33 -0.19 -3.32
C PRO A 270 -13.26 -1.30 -3.16
N ILE A 271 -13.25 -1.98 -2.02
CA ILE A 271 -12.25 -2.99 -1.67
C ILE A 271 -12.88 -4.21 -0.99
N THR A 272 -12.32 -5.40 -1.22
CA THR A 272 -12.53 -6.57 -0.37
C THR A 272 -11.24 -7.02 0.27
N TYR A 273 -11.34 -7.41 1.54
CA TYR A 273 -10.26 -8.10 2.25
C TYR A 273 -10.52 -9.59 2.22
N ILE A 274 -9.58 -10.37 1.70
CA ILE A 274 -9.63 -11.83 1.73
C ILE A 274 -8.69 -12.30 2.83
N LEU A 275 -9.26 -12.68 3.97
CA LEU A 275 -8.51 -13.17 5.11
C LEU A 275 -8.47 -14.70 5.07
N GLN A 276 -7.28 -15.25 4.81
CA GLN A 276 -7.06 -16.68 4.69
C GLN A 276 -6.57 -17.25 6.03
N ASN A 277 -7.42 -18.04 6.68
CA ASN A 277 -7.04 -18.83 7.83
C ASN A 277 -6.50 -20.19 7.35
N ASN A 278 -5.18 -20.26 7.18
CA ASN A 278 -4.50 -21.50 6.78
C ASN A 278 -3.99 -22.32 7.97
N GLN A 279 -4.60 -22.13 9.13
CA GLN A 279 -4.46 -22.84 10.40
C GLN A 279 -3.15 -22.60 11.14
N ILE A 280 -2.21 -21.81 10.57
CA ILE A 280 -0.94 -21.58 11.26
C ILE A 280 -0.13 -20.41 10.67
N ALA A 281 0.19 -19.42 11.46
CA ALA A 281 1.11 -18.34 11.11
C ALA A 281 2.55 -18.75 11.45
N LEU A 282 3.31 -19.20 10.48
CA LEU A 282 4.61 -19.87 10.62
C LEU A 282 4.50 -21.10 11.52
N ASP A 283 4.52 -20.95 12.84
CA ASP A 283 4.39 -21.97 13.88
C ASP A 283 3.35 -21.62 14.96
N THR A 284 2.68 -20.47 14.83
CA THR A 284 1.71 -19.98 15.82
C THR A 284 0.28 -20.29 15.39
N PRO A 285 -0.47 -21.13 16.13
CA PRO A 285 -1.83 -21.51 15.76
C PRO A 285 -2.84 -20.36 15.94
N PRO A 286 -4.00 -20.41 15.24
CA PRO A 286 -5.02 -19.36 15.23
C PRO A 286 -5.49 -18.94 16.61
N ALA A 287 -5.67 -19.87 17.53
CA ALA A 287 -6.11 -19.62 18.90
C ALA A 287 -5.14 -18.71 19.72
N LYS A 288 -3.90 -18.53 19.26
CA LYS A 288 -2.92 -17.58 19.83
C LYS A 288 -2.88 -16.25 19.06
N GLN A 289 -3.54 -16.17 17.91
CA GLN A 289 -3.55 -14.97 17.08
C GLN A 289 -4.80 -14.11 17.30
N SER A 290 -5.93 -14.71 17.67
CA SER A 290 -7.20 -13.98 17.74
C SER A 290 -8.10 -14.56 18.82
N GLY A 291 -8.86 -13.68 19.47
CA GLY A 291 -9.94 -14.05 20.40
C GLY A 291 -11.25 -14.40 19.70
N VAL A 292 -11.38 -14.14 18.40
CA VAL A 292 -12.54 -14.57 17.61
C VAL A 292 -12.20 -15.86 16.87
N GLU A 293 -13.12 -16.79 16.85
CA GLU A 293 -13.01 -18.07 16.12
C GLU A 293 -13.37 -17.87 14.63
N VAL A 294 -14.39 -17.05 14.36
CA VAL A 294 -14.82 -16.69 13.00
C VAL A 294 -14.24 -15.34 12.64
N TRP A 295 -13.22 -15.34 11.81
CA TRP A 295 -12.47 -14.12 11.46
C TRP A 295 -13.31 -13.08 10.71
N ALA A 296 -14.41 -13.48 10.08
CA ALA A 296 -15.39 -12.57 9.49
C ALA A 296 -15.98 -11.59 10.52
N ASP A 297 -16.06 -11.96 11.81
CA ASP A 297 -16.56 -11.09 12.87
C ASP A 297 -15.74 -9.82 13.09
N LYS A 298 -14.47 -9.79 12.65
CA LYS A 298 -13.63 -8.60 12.69
C LYS A 298 -14.21 -7.44 11.88
N ALA A 299 -14.85 -7.71 10.75
CA ALA A 299 -15.47 -6.70 9.91
C ALA A 299 -16.69 -6.04 10.56
N ASN A 300 -17.40 -6.75 11.44
CA ASN A 300 -18.54 -6.20 12.18
C ASN A 300 -18.15 -4.97 13.02
N ALA A 301 -16.91 -4.98 13.57
CA ALA A 301 -16.40 -3.84 14.34
C ALA A 301 -16.15 -2.60 13.46
N MET A 302 -15.90 -2.81 12.16
CA MET A 302 -15.67 -1.76 11.17
C MET A 302 -16.93 -1.36 10.39
N GLY A 303 -18.06 -2.04 10.63
CA GLY A 303 -19.37 -1.68 10.13
C GLY A 303 -19.67 -2.08 8.69
N PHE A 304 -18.99 -3.09 8.14
CA PHE A 304 -19.24 -3.60 6.79
C PHE A 304 -19.45 -5.13 6.76
N PRO A 305 -20.08 -5.66 5.67
CA PRO A 305 -20.44 -7.07 5.57
C PRO A 305 -19.25 -8.00 5.50
N ALA A 306 -19.40 -9.20 6.04
CA ALA A 306 -18.42 -10.27 5.93
C ALA A 306 -19.06 -11.65 5.92
N TRP A 307 -18.35 -12.65 5.39
CA TRP A 307 -18.79 -14.04 5.38
C TRP A 307 -17.62 -15.00 5.32
N THR A 308 -17.88 -16.27 5.66
CA THR A 308 -16.88 -17.34 5.64
C THR A 308 -17.15 -18.30 4.48
N ILE A 309 -16.07 -18.78 3.84
CA ILE A 309 -16.12 -19.78 2.77
C ILE A 309 -15.15 -20.95 3.04
N ASP A 310 -15.41 -22.09 2.40
CA ASP A 310 -14.48 -23.21 2.31
C ASP A 310 -13.44 -22.90 1.21
N GLY A 311 -12.17 -22.77 1.60
CA GLY A 311 -11.06 -22.46 0.70
C GLY A 311 -10.67 -23.60 -0.24
N SER A 312 -11.16 -24.81 -0.01
CA SER A 312 -10.98 -25.96 -0.91
C SER A 312 -11.91 -25.95 -2.14
N ASP A 313 -12.93 -25.07 -2.14
CA ASP A 313 -13.89 -24.94 -3.25
C ASP A 313 -13.65 -23.69 -4.08
N PRO A 314 -13.04 -23.76 -5.28
CA PRO A 314 -12.83 -22.61 -6.15
C PRO A 314 -14.10 -21.84 -6.52
N ALA A 315 -15.26 -22.52 -6.60
CA ALA A 315 -16.50 -21.83 -6.91
C ALA A 315 -16.96 -20.89 -5.78
N ALA A 316 -16.65 -21.23 -4.52
CA ALA A 316 -16.93 -20.34 -3.38
C ALA A 316 -16.06 -19.06 -3.42
N TRP A 317 -14.80 -19.16 -3.82
CA TRP A 317 -13.91 -18.02 -4.03
C TRP A 317 -14.46 -17.09 -5.13
N HIS A 318 -14.76 -17.66 -6.31
CA HIS A 318 -15.30 -16.91 -7.45
C HIS A 318 -16.59 -16.17 -7.07
N ALA A 319 -17.58 -16.91 -6.57
CA ALA A 319 -18.91 -16.35 -6.25
C ALA A 319 -18.82 -15.24 -5.18
N SER A 320 -17.94 -15.42 -4.19
CA SER A 320 -17.74 -14.43 -3.13
C SER A 320 -17.07 -13.17 -3.65
N THR A 321 -16.06 -13.31 -4.50
CA THR A 321 -15.37 -12.17 -5.10
C THR A 321 -16.28 -11.41 -6.07
N ALA A 322 -17.07 -12.12 -6.90
CA ALA A 322 -18.02 -11.50 -7.81
C ALA A 322 -19.03 -10.62 -7.07
N VAL A 323 -19.64 -11.14 -5.99
CA VAL A 323 -20.58 -10.37 -5.17
C VAL A 323 -19.90 -9.20 -4.46
N ALA A 324 -18.71 -9.39 -3.93
CA ALA A 324 -17.95 -8.31 -3.29
C ALA A 324 -17.66 -7.17 -4.28
N ARG A 325 -17.28 -7.52 -5.52
CA ARG A 325 -17.06 -6.57 -6.59
C ARG A 325 -18.32 -5.79 -6.97
N GLU A 326 -19.42 -6.49 -7.23
CA GLU A 326 -20.72 -5.86 -7.54
C GLU A 326 -21.15 -4.91 -6.42
N PHE A 327 -21.12 -5.38 -5.18
CA PHE A 327 -21.53 -4.59 -4.01
C PHE A 327 -20.68 -3.32 -3.87
N ALA A 328 -19.36 -3.43 -4.02
CA ALA A 328 -18.46 -2.30 -3.90
C ALA A 328 -18.68 -1.26 -5.02
N LEU A 329 -18.82 -1.70 -6.28
CA LEU A 329 -19.05 -0.82 -7.43
C LEU A 329 -20.45 -0.20 -7.44
N GLU A 330 -21.44 -0.84 -6.80
CA GLU A 330 -22.77 -0.27 -6.52
C GLU A 330 -22.73 0.80 -5.40
N GLY A 331 -21.57 1.07 -4.80
CA GLY A 331 -21.40 2.00 -3.69
C GLY A 331 -21.73 1.42 -2.31
N GLY A 332 -21.81 0.10 -2.21
CA GLY A 332 -22.05 -0.61 -0.94
C GLY A 332 -20.88 -0.58 0.03
N GLY A 333 -19.69 -0.23 -0.45
CA GLY A 333 -18.47 -0.13 0.35
C GLY A 333 -17.68 -1.45 0.46
N PRO A 334 -16.79 -1.56 1.47
CA PRO A 334 -15.90 -2.70 1.60
C PRO A 334 -16.61 -3.97 2.07
N THR A 335 -15.93 -5.11 1.87
CA THR A 335 -16.34 -6.41 2.39
C THR A 335 -15.14 -7.17 2.95
N LEU A 336 -15.38 -8.21 3.77
CA LEU A 336 -14.36 -9.17 4.19
C LEU A 336 -14.81 -10.59 3.89
N ILE A 337 -13.99 -11.34 3.18
CA ILE A 337 -14.17 -12.76 2.89
C ILE A 337 -13.20 -13.54 3.78
N HIS A 338 -13.71 -14.23 4.77
CA HIS A 338 -12.93 -15.15 5.58
C HIS A 338 -12.88 -16.50 4.89
N VAL A 339 -11.68 -17.02 4.68
CA VAL A 339 -11.42 -18.28 3.98
C VAL A 339 -10.84 -19.28 4.95
N GLU A 340 -11.57 -20.37 5.21
CA GLU A 340 -11.04 -21.53 5.92
C GLU A 340 -10.30 -22.43 4.94
N THR A 341 -9.02 -22.63 5.17
CA THR A 341 -8.13 -23.45 4.35
C THR A 341 -7.02 -24.05 5.22
N MET A 342 -6.06 -24.72 4.61
CA MET A 342 -4.86 -25.19 5.31
C MET A 342 -3.63 -25.08 4.42
N ARG A 343 -2.51 -24.83 5.05
CA ARG A 343 -1.19 -24.94 4.43
C ARG A 343 -0.71 -26.40 4.47
N GLY A 344 -0.66 -27.06 3.32
CA GLY A 344 -0.25 -28.47 3.19
C GLY A 344 1.26 -28.73 3.26
N CYS A 345 2.06 -27.67 3.52
CA CYS A 345 3.53 -27.71 3.47
C CYS A 345 4.13 -26.73 4.49
N GLY A 346 5.46 -26.62 4.54
CA GLY A 346 6.16 -25.64 5.36
C GLY A 346 5.82 -24.19 5.01
N HIS A 347 6.16 -23.25 5.86
CA HIS A 347 5.91 -21.82 5.62
C HIS A 347 6.67 -21.30 4.39
N ALA A 348 7.94 -21.68 4.28
CA ALA A 348 8.80 -21.39 3.14
C ALA A 348 9.52 -22.68 2.74
N HIS A 349 10.24 -22.70 1.63
CA HIS A 349 10.90 -23.89 1.08
C HIS A 349 11.79 -24.62 2.09
N HIS A 350 12.45 -23.91 3.00
CA HIS A 350 13.33 -24.50 4.04
C HIS A 350 12.58 -24.97 5.30
N HIS A 351 11.26 -24.83 5.37
CA HIS A 351 10.49 -25.21 6.56
C HIS A 351 9.73 -26.53 6.42
N ASP A 352 9.76 -27.19 5.23
CA ASP A 352 8.97 -28.40 5.02
C ASP A 352 9.30 -29.51 6.02
N ASP A 353 10.60 -29.83 6.19
CA ASP A 353 11.04 -30.86 7.13
C ASP A 353 10.75 -30.52 8.58
N LEU A 354 10.84 -29.23 8.93
CA LEU A 354 10.53 -28.77 10.27
C LEU A 354 9.03 -28.86 10.58
N TYR A 355 8.19 -28.55 9.57
CA TYR A 355 6.73 -28.56 9.71
C TYR A 355 6.15 -29.98 9.64
N LEU A 356 6.46 -30.72 8.58
CA LEU A 356 5.92 -32.06 8.32
C LEU A 356 6.67 -33.16 9.09
N GLY A 357 7.91 -32.92 9.51
CA GLY A 357 8.83 -33.89 10.05
C GLY A 357 9.64 -34.57 8.95
N ASN A 358 10.88 -34.94 9.28
CA ASN A 358 11.79 -35.67 8.40
C ASN A 358 12.06 -37.05 8.97
N PRO A 359 11.74 -38.13 8.24
CA PRO A 359 12.00 -39.50 8.67
C PRO A 359 13.47 -39.81 9.01
N SER A 360 14.41 -39.03 8.43
CA SER A 360 15.86 -39.21 8.63
C SER A 360 16.49 -38.17 9.61
N GLY A 361 15.73 -37.23 10.17
CA GLY A 361 16.26 -36.15 10.99
C GLY A 361 15.44 -35.85 12.21
N THR A 362 14.54 -34.85 12.15
CA THR A 362 13.63 -34.48 13.24
C THR A 362 12.31 -35.22 13.07
N PRO A 363 12.04 -36.26 13.86
CA PRO A 363 11.03 -37.26 13.49
C PRO A 363 9.59 -36.76 13.49
N ALA A 364 9.24 -35.75 14.25
CA ALA A 364 7.83 -35.50 14.56
C ALA A 364 7.20 -34.32 13.86
N GLY A 365 7.96 -33.37 13.27
CA GLY A 365 7.37 -32.12 12.81
C GLY A 365 6.48 -31.43 13.87
N TYR A 366 6.04 -30.20 13.61
CA TYR A 366 5.13 -29.49 14.54
C TYR A 366 3.70 -29.36 14.01
N VAL A 367 3.40 -29.93 12.83
CA VAL A 367 2.04 -29.89 12.28
C VAL A 367 1.09 -30.74 13.13
N ASP A 368 -0.12 -30.22 13.32
CA ASP A 368 -1.22 -31.02 13.87
C ASP A 368 -1.62 -32.09 12.82
N ARG A 369 -1.39 -33.38 13.16
CA ARG A 369 -1.59 -34.50 12.25
C ARG A 369 -3.04 -34.76 11.93
N ASP A 370 -3.93 -34.67 12.93
CA ASP A 370 -5.36 -34.90 12.73
C ASP A 370 -5.93 -33.82 11.79
N LEU A 371 -5.48 -32.59 11.96
CA LEU A 371 -5.86 -31.47 11.12
C LEU A 371 -5.28 -31.59 9.70
N LEU A 372 -4.03 -32.03 9.57
CA LEU A 372 -3.39 -32.29 8.29
C LEU A 372 -4.13 -33.37 7.51
N ASP A 373 -4.48 -34.51 8.14
CA ASP A 373 -5.19 -35.60 7.49
C ASP A 373 -6.62 -35.19 7.07
N TYR A 374 -7.31 -34.37 7.89
CA TYR A 374 -8.62 -33.80 7.53
C TYR A 374 -8.52 -32.94 6.27
N TRP A 375 -7.55 -32.05 6.18
CA TRP A 375 -7.41 -31.15 5.05
C TRP A 375 -6.77 -31.79 3.83
N ALA A 376 -5.94 -32.86 3.99
CA ALA A 376 -5.42 -33.63 2.87
C ALA A 376 -6.53 -34.24 2.02
N ALA A 377 -7.63 -34.64 2.64
CA ALA A 377 -8.81 -35.14 1.91
C ALA A 377 -9.58 -34.04 1.16
N LYS A 378 -9.25 -32.77 1.41
CA LYS A 378 -9.84 -31.58 0.79
C LYS A 378 -8.86 -30.84 -0.11
N ASP A 379 -7.72 -31.45 -0.49
CA ASP A 379 -6.79 -30.85 -1.44
C ASP A 379 -7.56 -30.35 -2.68
N PRO A 380 -7.55 -29.03 -2.98
CA PRO A 380 -8.39 -28.45 -4.04
C PRO A 380 -8.08 -29.06 -5.41
N LEU A 381 -6.83 -29.43 -5.69
CA LEU A 381 -6.44 -29.87 -7.01
C LEU A 381 -7.07 -31.23 -7.40
N PRO A 382 -6.88 -32.35 -6.65
CA PRO A 382 -7.48 -33.63 -6.98
C PRO A 382 -8.99 -33.66 -6.76
N THR A 383 -9.52 -32.96 -5.76
CA THR A 383 -10.97 -32.92 -5.50
C THR A 383 -11.74 -32.22 -6.60
N HIS A 384 -11.21 -31.10 -7.10
CA HIS A 384 -11.82 -30.37 -8.19
C HIS A 384 -11.70 -31.12 -9.53
N ARG A 385 -10.55 -31.83 -9.75
CA ARG A 385 -10.40 -32.75 -10.89
C ARG A 385 -11.47 -33.84 -10.89
N ALA A 386 -11.71 -34.47 -9.75
CA ALA A 386 -12.76 -35.50 -9.62
C ALA A 386 -14.16 -34.93 -9.94
N LEU A 387 -14.46 -33.72 -9.46
CA LEU A 387 -15.71 -33.02 -9.79
C LEU A 387 -15.85 -32.79 -11.30
N LEU A 388 -14.81 -32.41 -12.01
CA LEU A 388 -14.85 -32.23 -13.48
C LEU A 388 -15.18 -33.53 -14.20
N VAL A 389 -14.63 -34.66 -13.75
CA VAL A 389 -14.99 -35.99 -14.28
C VAL A 389 -16.47 -36.32 -14.03
N GLU A 390 -16.98 -36.04 -12.84
CA GLU A 390 -18.41 -36.19 -12.51
C GLU A 390 -19.31 -35.32 -13.39
N MET A 391 -18.82 -34.14 -13.80
CA MET A 391 -19.50 -33.21 -14.72
C MET A 391 -19.37 -33.62 -16.19
N GLY A 392 -18.68 -34.73 -16.50
CA GLY A 392 -18.57 -35.30 -17.84
C GLY A 392 -17.36 -34.84 -18.66
N VAL A 393 -16.39 -34.18 -18.04
CA VAL A 393 -15.09 -33.90 -18.69
C VAL A 393 -14.31 -35.20 -18.80
N SER A 394 -13.70 -35.50 -19.97
CA SER A 394 -12.98 -36.73 -20.16
C SER A 394 -11.64 -36.76 -19.41
N GLU A 395 -11.25 -37.90 -18.89
CA GLU A 395 -9.94 -38.10 -18.26
C GLU A 395 -8.80 -37.71 -19.22
N ALA A 396 -8.93 -38.01 -20.51
CA ALA A 396 -7.93 -37.70 -21.52
C ALA A 396 -7.74 -36.20 -21.73
N ASP A 397 -8.81 -35.41 -21.69
CA ASP A 397 -8.73 -33.93 -21.79
C ASP A 397 -8.04 -33.35 -20.57
N LEU A 398 -8.30 -33.90 -19.37
CA LEU A 398 -7.66 -33.47 -18.14
C LEU A 398 -6.18 -33.83 -18.13
N GLU A 399 -5.82 -35.06 -18.51
CA GLU A 399 -4.41 -35.49 -18.63
C GLU A 399 -3.62 -34.65 -19.65
N LEU A 400 -4.25 -34.33 -20.79
CA LEU A 400 -3.64 -33.44 -21.79
C LEU A 400 -3.38 -32.04 -21.21
N MET A 401 -4.37 -31.45 -20.56
CA MET A 401 -4.24 -30.15 -19.94
C MET A 401 -3.16 -30.14 -18.84
N GLU A 402 -3.12 -31.16 -18.00
CA GLU A 402 -2.10 -31.32 -16.94
C GLU A 402 -0.68 -31.44 -17.52
N ALA A 403 -0.54 -32.16 -18.64
CA ALA A 403 0.73 -32.27 -19.35
C ALA A 403 1.16 -30.94 -19.98
N GLU A 404 0.23 -30.18 -20.57
CA GLU A 404 0.49 -28.83 -21.11
C GLU A 404 1.00 -27.87 -20.04
N GLU A 405 0.37 -27.85 -18.87
CA GLU A 405 0.76 -26.96 -17.77
C GLU A 405 2.09 -27.35 -17.14
N THR A 406 2.38 -28.63 -17.02
CA THR A 406 3.67 -29.13 -16.58
C THR A 406 4.76 -28.72 -17.55
N ALA A 407 4.56 -28.94 -18.85
CA ALA A 407 5.50 -28.56 -19.90
C ALA A 407 5.79 -27.06 -19.91
N ALA A 408 4.78 -26.21 -19.69
CA ALA A 408 4.96 -24.77 -19.62
C ALA A 408 5.84 -24.31 -18.45
N VAL A 409 5.77 -25.00 -17.30
CA VAL A 409 6.66 -24.74 -16.16
C VAL A 409 8.07 -25.24 -16.42
N GLU A 410 8.24 -26.41 -17.04
CA GLU A 410 9.55 -26.96 -17.43
C GLU A 410 10.24 -26.08 -18.49
N GLU A 411 9.48 -25.53 -19.44
CA GLU A 411 10.00 -24.57 -20.43
C GLU A 411 10.47 -23.28 -19.73
N ALA A 412 9.69 -22.76 -18.79
CA ALA A 412 10.06 -21.60 -17.99
C ALA A 412 11.35 -21.86 -17.19
N GLN A 413 11.52 -23.04 -16.59
CA GLN A 413 12.73 -23.42 -15.86
C GLN A 413 13.94 -23.52 -16.80
N THR A 414 13.75 -23.99 -18.02
CA THR A 414 14.81 -24.06 -19.05
C THR A 414 15.22 -22.62 -19.44
N ALA A 415 14.26 -21.75 -19.73
CA ALA A 415 14.53 -20.37 -20.06
C ALA A 415 15.22 -19.60 -18.91
N LEU A 416 14.84 -19.88 -17.67
CA LEU A 416 15.46 -19.29 -16.48
C LEU A 416 16.97 -19.53 -16.40
N ASN A 417 17.42 -20.73 -16.78
CA ASN A 417 18.85 -21.10 -16.78
C ASN A 417 19.65 -20.29 -17.81
N GLU A 418 19.00 -19.81 -18.87
CA GLU A 418 19.61 -19.01 -19.93
C GLU A 418 19.62 -17.50 -19.58
N MET A 419 18.83 -17.07 -18.57
CA MET A 419 18.79 -15.67 -18.15
C MET A 419 20.10 -15.26 -17.46
N GLU A 420 20.50 -14.01 -17.70
CA GLU A 420 21.70 -13.43 -17.12
C GLU A 420 21.55 -13.12 -15.62
N TRP A 421 22.68 -13.08 -14.91
CA TRP A 421 22.76 -12.55 -13.57
C TRP A 421 23.08 -11.05 -13.66
N PRO A 422 22.54 -10.21 -12.76
CA PRO A 422 22.82 -8.78 -12.78
C PRO A 422 24.24 -8.48 -12.32
N GLU A 423 24.84 -7.44 -12.89
CA GLU A 423 26.10 -6.90 -12.40
C GLU A 423 25.91 -6.22 -11.03
N PRO A 424 26.86 -6.40 -10.08
CA PRO A 424 26.75 -5.85 -8.72
C PRO A 424 26.49 -4.34 -8.67
N GLU A 425 27.02 -3.59 -9.63
CA GLU A 425 26.91 -2.12 -9.73
C GLU A 425 25.46 -1.67 -9.94
N THR A 426 24.61 -2.55 -10.50
CA THR A 426 23.20 -2.23 -10.75
C THR A 426 22.36 -2.11 -9.47
N VAL A 427 22.88 -2.58 -8.32
CA VAL A 427 22.14 -2.60 -7.05
C VAL A 427 21.76 -1.20 -6.56
N THR A 428 22.52 -0.16 -6.92
CA THR A 428 22.27 1.23 -6.51
C THR A 428 21.27 1.96 -7.41
N LYS A 429 20.94 1.43 -8.59
CA LYS A 429 19.98 2.04 -9.52
C LYS A 429 18.57 2.05 -8.89
N GLY A 430 17.82 3.12 -9.10
CA GLY A 430 16.44 3.24 -8.66
C GLY A 430 16.24 3.52 -7.17
N VAL A 431 17.29 3.90 -6.43
CA VAL A 431 17.15 4.28 -5.01
C VAL A 431 16.33 5.56 -4.88
N THR A 432 16.70 6.60 -5.60
CA THR A 432 15.91 7.83 -5.79
C THR A 432 16.11 8.37 -7.19
N SER A 433 15.21 9.22 -7.68
CA SER A 433 15.40 9.91 -8.97
C SER A 433 16.60 10.84 -8.97
N LEU A 434 16.99 11.35 -7.81
CA LEU A 434 18.18 12.19 -7.64
C LEU A 434 19.48 11.39 -7.78
N HIS A 435 19.44 10.13 -7.36
CA HIS A 435 20.57 9.22 -7.46
C HIS A 435 20.74 8.68 -8.89
N ASP A 436 19.64 8.39 -9.56
CA ASP A 436 19.64 7.79 -10.90
C ASP A 436 20.01 8.79 -12.02
N ALA A 437 19.78 10.07 -11.79
CA ALA A 437 20.23 11.06 -12.74
C ALA A 437 21.77 11.11 -12.76
N ASP A 438 22.38 11.25 -13.94
CA ASP A 438 23.82 11.51 -14.13
C ASP A 438 24.32 12.68 -13.27
N THR A 439 23.39 13.48 -12.75
CA THR A 439 23.60 14.50 -11.74
C THR A 439 24.16 13.98 -10.41
N HIS A 440 24.13 12.66 -10.13
CA HIS A 440 24.74 12.15 -8.89
C HIS A 440 26.28 12.21 -8.95
N LEU A 441 26.88 11.77 -10.04
CA LEU A 441 28.33 11.95 -10.27
C LEU A 441 28.67 13.44 -10.35
N ASP A 442 27.86 14.22 -11.03
CA ASP A 442 27.97 15.69 -11.05
C ASP A 442 27.81 16.30 -9.64
N HIS A 443 26.95 15.76 -8.78
CA HIS A 443 26.88 16.20 -7.38
C HIS A 443 28.12 15.83 -6.59
N PHE A 444 28.65 14.63 -6.75
CA PHE A 444 29.84 14.18 -6.05
C PHE A 444 31.09 14.91 -6.55
N GLU A 445 31.23 15.10 -7.85
CA GLU A 445 32.29 15.91 -8.45
C GLU A 445 32.19 17.39 -8.05
N ARG A 446 31.01 17.92 -7.87
CA ARG A 446 30.72 19.25 -7.36
C ARG A 446 31.04 19.40 -5.87
N TYR A 447 30.82 18.35 -5.05
CA TYR A 447 31.25 18.34 -3.65
C TYR A 447 32.79 18.25 -3.50
N THR A 448 33.48 17.70 -4.47
CA THR A 448 34.94 17.56 -4.45
C THR A 448 35.71 18.79 -5.02
N GLY A 449 35.06 19.92 -5.25
CA GLY A 449 35.69 21.19 -5.55
C GLY A 449 35.62 21.63 -7.00
N GLN A 450 34.79 21.01 -7.82
CA GLN A 450 34.48 21.53 -9.16
C GLN A 450 33.16 22.31 -9.13
N SER A 451 33.15 23.43 -9.76
CA SER A 451 32.15 24.48 -9.76
C SER A 451 30.73 24.01 -9.68
N ARG A 452 29.97 24.55 -8.70
CA ARG A 452 28.51 24.61 -8.75
C ARG A 452 28.08 24.99 -10.18
N PRO A 453 26.99 24.41 -10.71
CA PRO A 453 26.25 25.16 -11.70
C PRO A 453 25.86 26.45 -10.98
N GLU A 454 26.24 27.53 -11.53
CA GLU A 454 25.99 28.83 -10.99
C GLU A 454 24.46 28.98 -10.71
N ALA A 455 24.06 28.77 -9.49
CA ALA A 455 23.17 29.74 -8.94
C ALA A 455 23.95 31.05 -9.08
N ASN A 456 23.37 32.05 -9.70
CA ASN A 456 23.98 33.34 -10.03
C ASN A 456 24.62 34.11 -8.85
N ASP A 457 25.10 33.42 -7.85
CA ASP A 457 25.58 33.99 -6.62
C ASP A 457 27.11 33.91 -6.62
N ALA A 458 27.70 35.04 -6.83
CA ALA A 458 29.08 35.23 -6.47
C ALA A 458 29.28 34.70 -5.05
N PRO A 459 30.41 33.99 -4.77
CA PRO A 459 30.66 33.47 -3.44
C PRO A 459 30.56 34.60 -2.42
N LEU A 460 29.82 34.39 -1.34
CA LEU A 460 29.66 35.35 -0.26
C LEU A 460 31.03 35.70 0.30
N LYS A 461 31.27 36.98 0.54
CA LYS A 461 32.50 37.45 1.21
C LYS A 461 32.44 37.10 2.69
N ALA A 462 33.60 37.06 3.35
CA ALA A 462 33.64 36.84 4.79
C ALA A 462 32.77 37.89 5.51
N GLY A 463 31.90 37.41 6.39
CA GLY A 463 30.91 38.21 7.09
C GLY A 463 29.65 38.60 6.31
N GLU A 464 29.58 38.33 5.01
CA GLU A 464 28.38 38.56 4.21
C GLU A 464 27.35 37.45 4.42
N THR A 465 26.06 37.83 4.63
CA THR A 465 24.96 36.89 4.77
C THR A 465 24.05 36.90 3.55
N ALA A 466 23.54 35.73 3.17
CA ALA A 466 22.72 35.54 1.96
C ALA A 466 21.35 36.30 2.04
N TRP A 467 20.86 36.58 3.24
CA TRP A 467 19.62 37.31 3.44
C TRP A 467 19.60 38.00 4.82
N SER A 468 18.66 38.93 5.02
CA SER A 468 18.51 39.66 6.27
C SER A 468 17.25 39.22 7.05
N TYR A 469 17.35 39.28 8.38
CA TYR A 469 16.19 39.09 9.25
C TYR A 469 15.22 40.29 9.18
N ALA A 470 13.93 40.02 9.43
CA ALA A 470 12.92 41.05 9.62
C ALA A 470 12.74 42.02 8.44
N GLU A 471 12.77 41.55 7.22
CA GLU A 471 12.52 42.37 6.04
C GLU A 471 11.09 42.93 6.06
N LYS A 472 10.96 44.25 5.87
CA LYS A 472 9.66 44.91 5.83
C LYS A 472 8.82 44.38 4.66
N GLY A 473 7.64 43.83 4.99
CA GLY A 473 6.74 43.23 4.00
C GLY A 473 7.14 41.81 3.60
N GLY A 474 8.13 41.19 4.27
CA GLY A 474 8.50 39.80 4.09
C GLY A 474 7.44 38.81 4.62
N TRP A 475 7.59 37.59 4.23
CA TRP A 475 6.76 36.49 4.70
C TRP A 475 7.37 35.79 5.90
N THR A 476 6.53 35.33 6.81
CA THR A 476 6.94 34.37 7.85
C THR A 476 7.16 33.00 7.21
N TYR A 477 7.87 32.14 7.90
CA TYR A 477 8.08 30.75 7.48
C TYR A 477 6.76 30.01 7.26
N ALA A 478 5.80 30.12 8.18
CA ALA A 478 4.47 29.50 8.02
C ALA A 478 3.73 30.04 6.78
N ARG A 479 3.81 31.36 6.51
CA ARG A 479 3.18 31.93 5.32
C ARG A 479 3.81 31.41 4.03
N ALA A 480 5.11 31.21 4.01
CA ALA A 480 5.82 30.64 2.84
C ALA A 480 5.31 29.22 2.53
N ILE A 481 5.19 28.36 3.55
CA ILE A 481 4.63 27.01 3.41
C ILE A 481 3.17 27.06 2.96
N GLN A 482 2.33 27.89 3.60
CA GLN A 482 0.93 28.05 3.24
C GLN A 482 0.75 28.44 1.77
N GLN A 483 1.59 29.38 1.28
CA GLN A 483 1.52 29.81 -0.11
C GLN A 483 2.02 28.70 -1.06
N ALA A 484 3.12 28.02 -0.73
CA ALA A 484 3.62 26.89 -1.52
C ALA A 484 2.55 25.79 -1.66
N MET A 485 1.82 25.45 -0.58
CA MET A 485 0.72 24.50 -0.63
C MET A 485 -0.38 24.94 -1.60
N ALA A 486 -0.76 26.22 -1.58
CA ALA A 486 -1.79 26.76 -2.47
C ALA A 486 -1.32 26.78 -3.93
N ASP A 487 -0.05 27.09 -4.17
CA ASP A 487 0.56 27.11 -5.51
C ASP A 487 0.69 25.67 -6.07
N VAL A 488 1.09 24.68 -5.27
CA VAL A 488 1.09 23.25 -5.62
C VAL A 488 -0.33 22.79 -5.97
N ALA A 489 -1.32 23.13 -5.17
CA ALA A 489 -2.73 22.78 -5.43
C ALA A 489 -3.24 23.39 -6.74
N THR A 490 -2.83 24.61 -7.06
CA THR A 490 -3.18 25.30 -8.31
C THR A 490 -2.46 24.66 -9.51
N MET A 491 -1.19 24.30 -9.35
CA MET A 491 -0.36 23.72 -10.41
C MET A 491 -0.84 22.33 -10.83
N HIS A 492 -1.19 21.48 -9.87
CA HIS A 492 -1.58 20.09 -10.14
C HIS A 492 -3.09 19.86 -10.24
N GLY A 493 -3.91 20.87 -9.98
CA GLY A 493 -5.36 20.76 -10.17
C GLY A 493 -5.98 19.59 -9.43
N ASP A 494 -6.76 18.77 -10.11
CA ASP A 494 -7.50 17.64 -9.53
C ASP A 494 -6.60 16.46 -9.13
N ASP A 495 -5.37 16.39 -9.64
CA ASP A 495 -4.40 15.39 -9.26
C ASP A 495 -3.82 15.63 -7.86
N CYS A 496 -3.97 16.84 -7.30
CA CYS A 496 -3.49 17.17 -5.97
C CYS A 496 -4.54 16.87 -4.90
N VAL A 497 -4.12 16.23 -3.80
CA VAL A 497 -4.95 15.97 -2.62
C VAL A 497 -4.14 16.18 -1.35
N PHE A 498 -4.76 16.77 -0.32
CA PHE A 498 -4.18 17.00 1.00
C PHE A 498 -4.90 16.11 2.01
N ILE A 499 -4.16 15.20 2.63
CA ILE A 499 -4.71 14.20 3.55
C ILE A 499 -3.99 14.24 4.89
N GLY A 500 -4.72 14.10 5.95
CA GLY A 500 -4.21 14.12 7.33
C GLY A 500 -5.36 14.25 8.33
N GLU A 501 -5.02 14.55 9.55
CA GLU A 501 -5.99 14.80 10.61
C GLU A 501 -6.36 16.29 10.65
N ASP A 502 -7.65 16.61 10.90
CA ASP A 502 -8.17 17.97 11.06
C ASP A 502 -7.91 18.91 9.86
N MET A 503 -7.80 18.38 8.65
CA MET A 503 -7.45 19.11 7.44
C MET A 503 -8.53 20.10 7.01
N GLU A 504 -9.81 19.69 7.12
CA GLU A 504 -10.95 20.42 6.57
C GLU A 504 -11.29 21.69 7.37
N VAL A 505 -10.97 21.77 8.65
CA VAL A 505 -11.27 22.98 9.47
C VAL A 505 -10.26 24.08 9.20
N ALA A 506 -9.00 23.88 9.53
CA ALA A 506 -7.92 24.84 9.27
C ALA A 506 -6.55 24.18 9.17
N GLY A 507 -6.45 22.88 9.47
CA GLY A 507 -5.19 22.15 9.68
C GLY A 507 -4.50 22.53 11.00
N ALA A 508 -3.52 21.73 11.38
CA ALA A 508 -2.68 22.04 12.52
C ALA A 508 -2.02 23.43 12.32
N PHE A 509 -2.04 24.23 13.33
CA PHE A 509 -1.49 25.61 13.32
C PHE A 509 -2.10 26.56 12.27
N GLY A 510 -3.27 26.25 11.70
CA GLY A 510 -3.91 27.05 10.67
C GLY A 510 -3.23 26.99 9.31
N MET A 511 -2.45 25.95 9.06
CA MET A 511 -1.63 25.83 7.83
C MET A 511 -2.48 25.72 6.55
N ASN A 512 -3.70 25.18 6.62
CA ASN A 512 -4.58 24.98 5.46
C ASN A 512 -5.41 26.24 5.09
N MET A 513 -5.24 27.36 5.79
CA MET A 513 -6.02 28.58 5.54
C MET A 513 -5.74 29.17 4.14
N ALA A 514 -4.52 29.08 3.62
CA ALA A 514 -4.21 29.58 2.29
C ALA A 514 -4.90 28.75 1.20
N LEU A 515 -4.94 27.42 1.34
CA LEU A 515 -5.68 26.52 0.46
C LEU A 515 -7.18 26.87 0.42
N LYS A 516 -7.78 27.11 1.58
CA LYS A 516 -9.20 27.50 1.68
C LYS A 516 -9.46 28.85 1.02
N ASN A 517 -8.59 29.83 1.26
CA ASN A 517 -8.71 31.17 0.67
C ASN A 517 -8.51 31.15 -0.86
N ALA A 518 -7.71 30.22 -1.38
CA ALA A 518 -7.49 30.01 -2.81
C ALA A 518 -8.61 29.17 -3.48
N GLY A 519 -9.59 28.67 -2.72
CA GLY A 519 -10.73 27.92 -3.24
C GLY A 519 -10.49 26.41 -3.37
N HIS A 520 -9.44 25.86 -2.75
CA HIS A 520 -9.04 24.44 -2.82
C HIS A 520 -9.58 23.60 -1.64
N THR A 521 -10.73 23.94 -1.09
CA THR A 521 -11.33 23.23 0.06
C THR A 521 -11.69 21.79 -0.29
N ASP A 522 -12.06 21.51 -1.52
CA ASP A 522 -12.41 20.19 -2.05
C ASP A 522 -11.23 19.21 -2.09
N LYS A 523 -10.01 19.71 -1.98
CA LYS A 523 -8.78 18.92 -1.95
C LYS A 523 -8.36 18.50 -0.55
N LEU A 524 -8.98 19.06 0.48
CA LEU A 524 -8.70 18.74 1.89
C LEU A 524 -9.56 17.57 2.33
N ILE A 525 -8.93 16.55 2.88
CA ILE A 525 -9.62 15.33 3.34
C ILE A 525 -9.18 14.98 4.76
N ASP A 526 -10.13 15.03 5.69
CA ASP A 526 -9.94 14.54 7.06
C ASP A 526 -9.84 13.03 7.06
N MET A 527 -8.78 12.50 7.64
CA MET A 527 -8.56 11.07 7.82
C MET A 527 -8.94 10.64 9.25
N PRO A 528 -9.29 9.36 9.47
CA PRO A 528 -9.28 8.82 10.82
C PRO A 528 -7.91 9.02 11.46
N LEU A 529 -7.85 9.10 12.80
CA LEU A 529 -6.61 9.22 13.56
C LEU A 529 -5.82 7.90 13.50
N CYS A 530 -4.97 7.77 12.46
CA CYS A 530 -4.26 6.55 12.12
C CYS A 530 -3.10 6.85 11.14
N GLU A 531 -1.97 7.31 11.66
CA GLU A 531 -0.86 7.85 10.87
C GLU A 531 -0.27 6.85 9.87
N ALA A 532 -0.22 5.56 10.22
CA ALA A 532 0.26 4.53 9.28
C ALA A 532 -0.60 4.48 8.03
N VAL A 533 -1.92 4.42 8.16
CA VAL A 533 -2.84 4.34 7.02
C VAL A 533 -2.98 5.67 6.29
N ILE A 534 -2.82 6.80 6.97
CA ILE A 534 -2.70 8.12 6.32
C ILE A 534 -1.53 8.09 5.31
N VAL A 535 -0.37 7.58 5.71
CA VAL A 535 0.78 7.42 4.80
C VAL A 535 0.47 6.42 3.68
N HIS A 536 -0.13 5.27 3.98
CA HIS A 536 -0.52 4.28 2.96
C HIS A 536 -1.55 4.83 1.97
N ALA A 537 -2.47 5.68 2.41
CA ALA A 537 -3.41 6.38 1.53
C ALA A 537 -2.67 7.34 0.59
N GLY A 538 -1.67 8.06 1.10
CA GLY A 538 -0.76 8.87 0.29
C GLY A 538 0.01 8.05 -0.74
N VAL A 539 0.58 6.92 -0.33
CA VAL A 539 1.27 6.00 -1.25
C VAL A 539 0.32 5.49 -2.34
N GLY A 540 -0.87 5.02 -1.97
CA GLY A 540 -1.85 4.54 -2.95
C GLY A 540 -2.31 5.63 -3.91
N ALA A 541 -2.52 6.85 -3.44
CA ALA A 541 -2.83 8.01 -4.28
C ALA A 541 -1.68 8.32 -5.25
N ALA A 542 -0.43 8.30 -4.78
CA ALA A 542 0.74 8.51 -5.62
C ALA A 542 0.89 7.43 -6.70
N LEU A 543 0.72 6.15 -6.35
CA LEU A 543 0.74 5.03 -7.29
C LEU A 543 -0.39 5.09 -8.33
N SER A 544 -1.48 5.78 -8.03
CA SER A 544 -2.59 6.04 -8.97
C SER A 544 -2.41 7.31 -9.82
N GLY A 545 -1.21 7.90 -9.80
CA GLY A 545 -0.86 9.09 -10.60
C GLY A 545 -1.21 10.43 -9.96
N MET A 546 -1.74 10.45 -8.72
CA MET A 546 -2.00 11.69 -7.99
C MET A 546 -0.72 12.28 -7.37
N LYS A 547 -0.83 13.52 -6.89
CA LYS A 547 0.20 14.26 -6.15
C LYS A 547 -0.28 14.51 -4.71
N PRO A 548 -0.26 13.49 -3.84
CA PRO A 548 -0.72 13.65 -2.48
C PRO A 548 0.27 14.44 -1.63
N MET A 549 -0.28 15.36 -0.84
CA MET A 549 0.41 16.00 0.28
C MET A 549 -0.18 15.48 1.59
N VAL A 550 0.63 14.72 2.32
CA VAL A 550 0.27 14.07 3.57
C VAL A 550 0.73 14.93 4.73
N GLU A 551 -0.09 15.11 5.75
CA GLU A 551 0.32 15.77 6.98
C GLU A 551 0.32 14.79 8.16
N ILE A 552 1.44 14.71 8.86
CA ILE A 552 1.55 14.13 10.20
C ILE A 552 1.74 15.29 11.16
N GLN A 553 0.83 15.45 12.12
CA GLN A 553 0.71 16.69 12.90
C GLN A 553 1.97 17.06 13.71
N PHE A 554 2.74 16.06 14.17
CA PHE A 554 3.96 16.29 14.95
C PHE A 554 5.02 15.22 14.68
N GLY A 555 6.30 15.62 14.79
CA GLY A 555 7.44 14.75 14.52
C GLY A 555 7.39 13.42 15.27
N GLY A 556 7.05 13.44 16.57
CA GLY A 556 6.95 12.21 17.37
C GLY A 556 5.90 11.22 16.88
N PHE A 557 4.83 11.70 16.23
CA PHE A 557 3.74 10.85 15.71
C PHE A 557 4.15 10.11 14.43
N ALA A 558 5.17 10.59 13.73
CA ALA A 558 5.74 9.88 12.59
C ALA A 558 6.24 8.46 12.94
N ALA A 559 6.50 8.18 14.22
CA ALA A 559 6.80 6.83 14.69
C ALA A 559 5.68 5.82 14.39
N LEU A 560 4.42 6.25 14.38
CA LEU A 560 3.26 5.40 14.05
C LEU A 560 3.19 5.09 12.55
N GLY A 561 3.64 6.00 11.70
CA GLY A 561 3.74 5.81 10.24
C GLY A 561 5.10 5.30 9.75
N PHE A 562 6.02 4.95 10.66
CA PHE A 562 7.41 4.61 10.32
C PHE A 562 7.52 3.46 9.33
N ASN A 563 6.79 2.35 9.59
CA ASN A 563 6.77 1.19 8.70
C ASN A 563 6.25 1.55 7.28
N ALA A 564 5.20 2.37 7.20
CA ALA A 564 4.64 2.83 5.92
C ALA A 564 5.62 3.72 5.14
N LEU A 565 6.46 4.49 5.81
CA LEU A 565 7.49 5.33 5.18
C LEU A 565 8.69 4.51 4.73
N VAL A 566 9.35 3.77 5.63
CA VAL A 566 10.64 3.12 5.36
C VAL A 566 10.53 1.78 4.63
N ASN A 567 9.53 0.96 4.97
CA ASN A 567 9.35 -0.37 4.37
C ASN A 567 8.39 -0.37 3.17
N ASN A 568 7.73 0.76 2.88
CA ASN A 568 6.85 0.89 1.73
C ASN A 568 7.28 2.05 0.82
N ALA A 569 6.97 3.29 1.17
CA ALA A 569 7.21 4.45 0.30
C ALA A 569 8.66 4.51 -0.21
N ALA A 570 9.64 4.36 0.67
CA ALA A 570 11.07 4.39 0.34
C ALA A 570 11.51 3.30 -0.65
N MET A 571 10.84 2.15 -0.63
CA MET A 571 11.27 0.98 -1.40
C MET A 571 10.60 0.83 -2.77
N LEU A 572 9.54 1.59 -3.06
CA LEU A 572 8.74 1.43 -4.27
C LEU A 572 9.55 1.54 -5.55
N ARG A 573 10.36 2.60 -5.65
CA ARG A 573 11.18 2.86 -6.81
C ARG A 573 12.24 1.78 -7.01
N TRP A 574 12.97 1.45 -5.95
CA TRP A 574 14.03 0.46 -6.02
C TRP A 574 13.52 -0.93 -6.36
N ARG A 575 12.39 -1.37 -5.76
CA ARG A 575 11.82 -2.70 -6.00
C ARG A 575 11.17 -2.82 -7.37
N TRP A 576 10.36 -1.83 -7.77
CA TRP A 576 9.43 -1.96 -8.92
C TRP A 576 9.59 -0.88 -9.98
N GLY A 577 10.44 0.10 -9.79
CA GLY A 577 10.53 1.28 -10.65
C GLY A 577 9.28 2.18 -10.55
N ALA A 578 8.48 2.03 -9.50
CA ALA A 578 7.27 2.79 -9.34
C ALA A 578 7.55 4.16 -8.75
N ASP A 579 7.06 5.21 -9.39
CA ASP A 579 7.10 6.56 -8.84
C ASP A 579 6.15 6.69 -7.64
N CYS A 580 6.60 7.43 -6.63
CA CYS A 580 5.80 7.78 -5.45
C CYS A 580 5.88 9.28 -5.18
N PRO A 581 5.25 10.12 -6.02
CA PRO A 581 5.29 11.57 -5.90
C PRO A 581 4.47 12.08 -4.71
N MET A 582 4.85 11.68 -3.51
CA MET A 582 4.18 12.00 -2.26
C MET A 582 5.04 12.94 -1.42
N THR A 583 4.48 14.06 -0.97
CA THR A 583 5.13 14.95 -0.01
C THR A 583 4.49 14.77 1.37
N VAL A 584 5.29 14.38 2.36
CA VAL A 584 4.85 14.25 3.75
C VAL A 584 5.37 15.45 4.55
N ARG A 585 4.46 16.29 5.00
CA ARG A 585 4.76 17.43 5.87
C ARG A 585 4.72 16.99 7.33
N ILE A 586 5.77 17.32 8.07
CA ILE A 586 5.90 16.93 9.48
C ILE A 586 6.38 18.15 10.28
N PRO A 587 5.47 18.86 10.96
CA PRO A 587 5.83 19.85 11.95
C PRO A 587 6.60 19.22 13.10
N LEU A 588 7.74 19.79 13.49
CA LEU A 588 8.61 19.20 14.52
C LEU A 588 9.37 20.27 15.34
N GLY A 589 10.08 19.84 16.32
CA GLY A 589 10.97 20.69 17.09
C GLY A 589 10.34 21.40 18.28
N ALA A 590 11.21 21.95 19.13
CA ALA A 590 10.84 22.61 20.38
C ALA A 590 10.09 23.93 20.14
N ARG A 591 9.50 24.47 21.17
CA ARG A 591 8.92 25.82 21.38
C ARG A 591 7.43 25.93 21.45
N THR A 592 6.68 24.87 21.17
CA THR A 592 5.25 24.83 21.48
C THR A 592 4.97 24.81 22.98
N ARG A 593 5.93 24.43 23.80
CA ARG A 593 5.80 24.15 25.25
C ARG A 593 4.74 23.09 25.53
N SER A 594 4.52 22.17 24.58
CA SER A 594 3.50 21.12 24.62
C SER A 594 4.06 19.78 25.16
N GLY A 595 5.25 19.80 25.75
CA GLY A 595 5.90 18.62 26.33
C GLY A 595 6.67 17.77 25.29
N PRO A 596 7.21 16.62 25.69
CA PRO A 596 8.17 15.86 24.88
C PRO A 596 7.57 15.28 23.59
N PHE A 597 6.32 14.84 23.60
CA PHE A 597 5.71 14.16 22.44
C PHE A 597 5.44 15.10 21.24
N HIS A 598 5.45 16.41 21.46
CA HIS A 598 5.19 17.42 20.43
C HIS A 598 6.44 18.23 20.03
N ALA A 599 7.62 17.82 20.50
CA ALA A 599 8.85 18.58 20.34
C ALA A 599 10.03 17.72 19.82
N ASN A 600 9.76 16.51 19.36
CA ASN A 600 10.80 15.60 18.87
C ASN A 600 11.43 16.16 17.60
N MET A 601 12.75 15.99 17.48
CA MET A 601 13.51 16.19 16.25
C MET A 601 13.84 14.81 15.69
N ILE A 602 13.34 14.51 14.51
CA ILE A 602 13.28 13.14 13.98
C ILE A 602 14.07 12.94 12.68
N GLU A 603 14.82 13.91 12.27
CA GLU A 603 15.58 13.92 11.01
C GLU A 603 16.43 12.67 10.85
N SER A 604 17.10 12.26 11.95
CA SER A 604 17.97 11.09 11.95
C SER A 604 17.23 9.74 11.81
N TRP A 605 15.93 9.71 12.08
CA TRP A 605 15.15 8.48 11.90
C TRP A 605 15.03 8.08 10.44
N PHE A 606 14.98 9.07 9.56
CA PHE A 606 14.71 8.87 8.13
C PHE A 606 15.93 9.18 7.25
N ALA A 607 16.88 10.00 7.72
CA ALA A 607 18.06 10.35 6.94
C ALA A 607 19.02 9.17 6.68
N ASN A 608 18.91 8.09 7.46
CA ASN A 608 19.69 6.87 7.27
C ASN A 608 19.03 5.85 6.34
N ASP A 609 17.77 6.08 5.95
CA ASP A 609 16.99 5.13 5.17
C ASP A 609 17.02 5.53 3.69
N PRO A 610 17.59 4.70 2.81
CA PRO A 610 17.65 5.03 1.39
C PRO A 610 16.24 5.02 0.77
N GLY A 611 16.01 5.92 -0.20
CA GLY A 611 14.74 6.02 -0.93
C GLY A 611 13.80 7.13 -0.44
N LEU A 612 14.08 7.78 0.70
CA LEU A 612 13.38 8.97 1.16
C LEU A 612 14.22 10.23 0.93
N ILE A 613 13.58 11.28 0.44
CA ILE A 613 14.21 12.60 0.33
C ILE A 613 13.81 13.44 1.54
N VAL A 614 14.77 13.70 2.43
CA VAL A 614 14.54 14.43 3.67
C VAL A 614 14.97 15.88 3.53
N MET A 615 14.05 16.81 3.73
CA MET A 615 14.27 18.26 3.60
C MET A 615 13.96 18.97 4.93
N ALA A 616 14.83 19.86 5.35
CA ALA A 616 14.71 20.61 6.60
C ALA A 616 15.04 22.10 6.38
N PRO A 617 14.09 22.90 5.82
CA PRO A 617 14.30 24.30 5.52
C PRO A 617 14.60 25.15 6.75
N GLY A 618 15.51 26.11 6.60
CA GLY A 618 15.89 27.05 7.65
C GLY A 618 15.30 28.45 7.49
N THR A 619 14.87 28.83 6.30
CA THR A 619 14.39 30.18 5.98
C THR A 619 13.01 30.15 5.30
N PRO A 620 12.28 31.29 5.25
CA PRO A 620 11.01 31.36 4.50
C PRO A 620 11.18 31.07 3.00
N GLN A 621 12.29 31.51 2.37
CA GLN A 621 12.56 31.18 0.96
C GLN A 621 12.79 29.68 0.78
N ASP A 622 13.63 29.07 1.62
CA ASP A 622 13.88 27.62 1.54
C ASP A 622 12.59 26.81 1.74
N ALA A 623 11.73 27.25 2.66
CA ALA A 623 10.46 26.58 2.94
C ALA A 623 9.54 26.60 1.72
N TYR A 624 9.48 27.72 1.00
CA TYR A 624 8.72 27.80 -0.26
C TYR A 624 9.37 26.96 -1.37
N ASP A 625 10.65 27.14 -1.62
CA ASP A 625 11.39 26.50 -2.71
C ASP A 625 11.37 24.97 -2.59
N LEU A 626 11.74 24.46 -1.41
CA LEU A 626 11.82 23.01 -1.17
C LEU A 626 10.47 22.33 -1.26
N LEU A 627 9.39 22.98 -0.77
CA LEU A 627 8.04 22.41 -0.87
C LEU A 627 7.56 22.38 -2.33
N MET A 628 7.79 23.47 -3.07
CA MET A 628 7.43 23.57 -4.48
C MET A 628 8.21 22.57 -5.35
N GLU A 629 9.53 22.47 -5.19
CA GLU A 629 10.37 21.53 -5.92
C GLU A 629 10.11 20.09 -5.50
N GLY A 630 9.96 19.83 -4.20
CA GLY A 630 9.70 18.51 -3.64
C GLY A 630 8.41 17.89 -4.17
N ALA A 631 7.36 18.70 -4.34
CA ALA A 631 6.09 18.27 -4.90
C ALA A 631 6.17 17.85 -6.39
N GLN A 632 7.28 18.20 -7.10
CA GLN A 632 7.50 17.78 -8.48
C GLN A 632 8.25 16.45 -8.59
N LEU A 633 8.89 16.00 -7.50
CA LEU A 633 9.70 14.78 -7.54
C LEU A 633 8.85 13.52 -7.70
N PRO A 634 9.36 12.51 -8.40
CA PRO A 634 8.72 11.20 -8.46
C PRO A 634 9.00 10.33 -7.24
N ASP A 635 9.73 10.85 -6.25
CA ASP A 635 10.14 10.17 -5.03
C ASP A 635 9.32 10.62 -3.83
N PRO A 636 9.24 9.82 -2.74
CA PRO A 636 8.65 10.25 -1.50
C PRO A 636 9.55 11.27 -0.78
N VAL A 637 8.95 12.40 -0.43
CA VAL A 637 9.62 13.55 0.19
C VAL A 637 9.10 13.76 1.61
N LEU A 638 10.01 13.90 2.57
CA LEU A 638 9.70 14.33 3.94
C LEU A 638 10.10 15.79 4.11
N MET A 639 9.11 16.66 4.29
CA MET A 639 9.27 18.08 4.56
C MET A 639 9.21 18.30 6.08
N LEU A 640 10.36 18.44 6.71
CA LEU A 640 10.50 18.58 8.16
C LEU A 640 10.46 20.06 8.54
N GLU A 641 9.35 20.50 9.11
CA GLU A 641 9.02 21.90 9.35
C GLU A 641 9.25 22.28 10.82
N HIS A 642 10.30 23.04 11.12
CA HIS A 642 10.58 23.42 12.50
C HIS A 642 9.55 24.44 13.03
N ILE A 643 8.67 24.03 13.94
CA ILE A 643 7.56 24.83 14.47
C ILE A 643 8.03 26.17 15.09
N GLY A 644 9.23 26.19 15.69
CA GLY A 644 9.83 27.41 16.24
C GLY A 644 10.05 28.52 15.21
N LEU A 645 10.05 28.19 13.90
CA LEU A 645 10.19 29.13 12.80
C LEU A 645 8.87 29.64 12.24
N TYR A 646 7.72 29.07 12.58
CA TYR A 646 6.42 29.42 12.01
C TYR A 646 6.02 30.90 12.19
N GLY A 647 6.62 31.60 13.16
CA GLY A 647 6.30 33.00 13.40
C GLY A 647 4.92 33.21 13.99
N LEU A 648 4.38 32.23 14.68
CA LEU A 648 3.07 32.28 15.33
C LEU A 648 3.07 33.31 16.46
N ARG A 649 2.01 34.16 16.54
CA ARG A 649 1.85 35.16 17.59
C ARG A 649 1.30 34.55 18.87
N GLY A 650 1.72 35.10 20.02
CA GLY A 650 1.17 34.78 21.33
C GLY A 650 1.84 33.58 22.02
N GLY A 651 2.79 33.80 22.90
CA GLY A 651 3.38 32.82 23.84
C GLY A 651 4.11 31.63 23.28
N LEU A 652 3.87 31.27 22.02
CA LEU A 652 4.49 30.13 21.34
C LEU A 652 5.85 30.49 20.69
N THR A 653 6.12 31.75 20.47
CA THR A 653 7.35 32.27 19.83
C THR A 653 8.31 32.86 20.84
N GLY A 654 8.88 32.06 21.72
CA GLY A 654 9.73 32.56 22.81
C GLY A 654 11.17 32.91 22.42
N TRP A 655 11.59 32.92 21.15
CA TRP A 655 12.98 33.19 20.79
C TRP A 655 13.26 34.62 20.36
N GLY A 656 12.25 35.44 20.24
CA GLY A 656 12.43 36.85 19.94
C GLY A 656 12.91 37.16 18.52
N MET A 657 13.18 36.17 17.70
CA MET A 657 13.54 36.38 16.30
C MET A 657 12.29 36.49 15.44
N ASN A 658 12.08 37.63 14.87
CA ASN A 658 11.05 37.87 13.86
C ASN A 658 11.66 37.57 12.49
N ILE A 659 11.56 36.31 12.06
CA ILE A 659 12.11 35.84 10.79
C ILE A 659 11.10 36.15 9.71
N ASN A 660 11.34 37.22 8.97
CA ASN A 660 10.57 37.59 7.78
C ASN A 660 11.55 37.81 6.62
N GLN A 661 11.24 37.24 5.49
CA GLN A 661 12.03 37.34 4.27
C GLN A 661 11.14 37.66 3.08
N LYS A 662 11.61 38.42 2.13
CA LYS A 662 10.95 38.54 0.84
C LYS A 662 11.17 37.25 0.07
N VAL A 663 10.06 36.58 -0.23
CA VAL A 663 10.06 35.31 -0.96
C VAL A 663 9.87 35.62 -2.44
N ASP A 664 10.78 35.14 -3.27
CA ASP A 664 10.74 35.22 -4.72
C ASP A 664 10.03 33.99 -5.29
N THR A 665 8.72 34.05 -5.40
CA THR A 665 7.90 32.99 -5.95
C THR A 665 8.00 32.86 -7.46
N GLN A 666 8.28 33.97 -8.15
CA GLN A 666 8.30 33.99 -9.63
C GLN A 666 9.48 33.15 -10.18
N THR A 667 10.68 33.41 -9.68
CA THR A 667 11.87 32.66 -10.10
C THR A 667 11.70 31.15 -9.86
N VAL A 668 11.10 30.73 -8.73
CA VAL A 668 10.85 29.33 -8.43
C VAL A 668 9.86 28.70 -9.42
N ASN A 669 8.75 29.39 -9.68
CA ASN A 669 7.75 28.90 -10.62
C ASN A 669 8.29 28.83 -12.05
N ASP A 670 9.10 29.80 -12.48
CA ASP A 670 9.74 29.80 -13.81
C ASP A 670 10.70 28.61 -13.95
N ARG A 671 11.50 28.32 -12.92
CA ARG A 671 12.40 27.14 -12.89
C ARG A 671 11.64 25.84 -12.98
N ILE A 672 10.58 25.67 -12.19
CA ILE A 672 9.74 24.47 -12.24
C ILE A 672 9.11 24.31 -13.63
N ALA A 673 8.60 25.40 -14.22
CA ALA A 673 8.04 25.37 -15.57
C ALA A 673 9.08 24.97 -16.64
N ASN A 674 10.34 25.27 -16.42
CA ASN A 674 11.47 24.86 -17.27
C ASN A 674 12.01 23.46 -16.95
N GLY A 675 11.47 22.76 -15.96
CA GLY A 675 11.97 21.47 -15.49
C GLY A 675 13.29 21.54 -14.70
N GLU A 676 13.64 22.72 -14.19
CA GLU A 676 14.87 22.95 -13.46
C GLU A 676 14.68 22.68 -11.95
N ARG A 677 15.63 22.00 -11.33
CA ARG A 677 15.74 21.80 -9.88
C ARG A 677 16.92 22.57 -9.33
N TYR A 678 16.70 23.26 -8.22
CA TYR A 678 17.70 24.19 -7.69
C TYR A 678 18.10 23.94 -6.23
N LYS A 679 17.14 23.65 -5.36
CA LYS A 679 17.33 23.52 -3.90
C LYS A 679 17.42 22.06 -3.43
N VAL A 680 16.58 21.20 -3.96
CA VAL A 680 16.51 19.80 -3.48
C VAL A 680 17.83 19.08 -3.73
N GLY A 681 18.35 18.41 -2.68
CA GLY A 681 19.63 17.70 -2.70
C GLY A 681 20.86 18.61 -2.51
N ARG A 682 20.66 19.86 -2.11
CA ARG A 682 21.76 20.83 -1.91
C ARG A 682 21.70 21.51 -0.54
N ALA A 683 22.86 21.71 0.06
CA ALA A 683 23.04 22.66 1.14
C ALA A 683 23.35 24.06 0.57
N GLU A 684 22.93 25.11 1.27
CA GLU A 684 23.16 26.50 0.90
C GLU A 684 24.18 27.14 1.82
N VAL A 685 25.07 27.95 1.28
CA VAL A 685 25.98 28.78 2.08
C VAL A 685 25.20 30.03 2.49
N ILE A 686 24.85 30.11 3.76
CA ILE A 686 24.07 31.23 4.31
C ILE A 686 24.96 32.40 4.70
N ARG A 687 26.20 32.13 5.15
CA ARG A 687 27.18 33.14 5.52
C ARG A 687 28.55 32.72 4.99
N GLY A 688 29.31 33.68 4.41
CA GLY A 688 30.69 33.47 3.99
C GLY A 688 31.64 33.55 5.16
N GLY A 689 32.62 32.65 5.23
CA GLY A 689 33.68 32.60 6.23
C GLY A 689 34.97 32.01 5.68
N THR A 690 36.04 32.01 6.46
CA THR A 690 37.39 31.56 6.05
C THR A 690 38.05 30.58 7.00
N ASP A 691 37.58 30.49 8.25
CA ASP A 691 38.26 29.74 9.31
C ASP A 691 37.61 28.40 9.64
N LEU A 692 36.27 28.32 9.55
CA LEU A 692 35.52 27.13 9.90
C LEU A 692 34.26 27.02 9.06
N THR A 693 33.86 25.80 8.68
CA THR A 693 32.56 25.50 8.11
C THR A 693 31.64 24.90 9.15
N LEU A 694 30.47 25.54 9.39
CA LEU A 694 29.43 25.06 10.28
C LEU A 694 28.24 24.58 9.47
N ILE A 695 27.91 23.29 9.55
CA ILE A 695 26.73 22.69 8.88
C ILE A 695 25.59 22.56 9.86
N THR A 696 24.43 23.08 9.51
CA THR A 696 23.23 23.06 10.37
C THR A 696 21.95 23.18 9.53
N TRP A 697 20.79 22.98 10.14
CA TRP A 697 19.49 23.03 9.47
C TRP A 697 18.37 23.51 10.41
N GLY A 698 17.20 23.79 9.84
CA GLY A 698 16.01 24.23 10.58
C GLY A 698 16.29 25.45 11.45
N ALA A 699 15.79 25.46 12.69
CA ALA A 699 15.97 26.58 13.61
C ALA A 699 17.42 26.78 14.06
N MET A 700 18.28 25.78 13.96
CA MET A 700 19.69 25.89 14.37
C MET A 700 20.49 26.78 13.44
N VAL A 701 20.06 27.00 12.19
CA VAL A 701 20.65 27.97 11.25
C VAL A 701 20.76 29.37 11.91
N HIS A 702 19.73 29.80 12.58
CA HIS A 702 19.66 31.14 13.20
C HIS A 702 20.56 31.27 14.42
N LEU A 703 20.71 30.20 15.19
CA LEU A 703 21.67 30.17 16.31
C LEU A 703 23.11 30.14 15.81
N ALA A 704 23.37 29.39 14.74
CA ALA A 704 24.67 29.32 14.10
C ALA A 704 25.09 30.70 13.55
N LEU A 705 24.18 31.44 12.90
CA LEU A 705 24.41 32.79 12.43
C LEU A 705 24.77 33.74 13.57
N GLN A 706 24.01 33.70 14.68
CA GLN A 706 24.31 34.51 15.84
C GLN A 706 25.69 34.17 16.48
N ALA A 707 25.99 32.88 16.54
CA ALA A 707 27.31 32.44 17.03
C ALA A 707 28.43 32.90 16.11
N ALA A 708 28.22 32.84 14.78
CA ALA A 708 29.21 33.31 13.80
C ALA A 708 29.45 34.84 13.89
N GLU A 709 28.37 35.63 14.11
CA GLU A 709 28.48 37.07 14.37
C GLU A 709 29.32 37.36 15.62
N ASN A 710 29.06 36.65 16.73
CA ASN A 710 29.80 36.84 17.97
C ASN A 710 31.29 36.46 17.80
N LEU A 711 31.59 35.36 17.07
CA LEU A 711 32.95 34.90 16.82
C LEU A 711 33.71 35.81 15.88
N ALA A 712 33.03 36.47 14.94
CA ALA A 712 33.64 37.47 14.07
C ALA A 712 34.20 38.68 14.87
N GLU A 713 33.55 39.06 16.00
CA GLU A 713 34.08 40.07 16.94
C GLU A 713 35.39 39.61 17.59
N GLU A 714 35.63 38.31 17.67
CA GLU A 714 36.86 37.70 18.16
C GLU A 714 37.89 37.43 17.03
N GLY A 715 37.54 37.77 15.79
CA GLY A 715 38.38 37.58 14.61
C GLY A 715 38.34 36.19 13.99
N ILE A 716 37.28 35.39 14.28
CA ILE A 716 37.02 34.06 13.73
C ILE A 716 35.86 34.13 12.73
N GLU A 717 36.13 33.89 11.46
CA GLU A 717 35.17 33.97 10.37
C GLU A 717 34.62 32.58 10.01
N ILE A 718 33.31 32.32 10.33
CA ILE A 718 32.59 31.08 10.08
C ILE A 718 31.63 31.25 8.93
#